data_eb55604d2359694fbb8c71b9a9921d52
#
_entry.id   eb55604d2359694fbb8c71b9a9921d52
#
_cell.length_a   1.000
_cell.length_b   1.000
_cell.length_c   1.000
_cell.angle_alpha   90.00
_cell.angle_beta   90.00
_cell.angle_gamma   90.00
#
_symmetry.space_group_name_H-M   'P 1'
#
loop_
_entity.id
_entity.type
_entity.pdbx_description
1 polymer ?
#
loop_
_entity_poly.entity_id
_entity_poly.type
_entity_poly.pdbx_seq_one_letter_code
_entity_poly.pdbx_strand_id
1 'polypeptide(L)'
;MKYLLFLFSFLSWSQQTAKVNFTECYAKVAPDYKLRKVEGKVVYHFKVLQPIDTIRIDAKDMRFYEVKINNKSVNFKSNKKELLLFEGFKKGNNSVSFSYTAFPKQTMYFTGQGETAQIWTQGQGKYSSHWMPSFDDVNEKVVFNLQIISPNQFVAIANGVLQKSALADQQLKSWFYKMQKPMSSYLLALVIGDFRNKVIASKSGLPLQFFIQPKDTAKFDATYRHSKRIFDYLEKEIGFKYPWQVYKQIPVEDFLYAGMENTSCTIFAQDYVVDDIGFNDRNYVNVNAHELAHQWFGDVVTATSGKHHWLQEGFATYYALLAERAVFGDDYFYHQLYRISLQLRNAAKTDTIPVLNEKASSLSFYQKGAWALHTIREAIGPKPFQKAVKSYLKKYRFKNVETDDFLAEIKKAAPNFDTEKFKKNWLEDYHFQTEEANALLRQSPFMQQLFEIQQLRKKALTENKQRYTELLQSDVFYPIKTEILYQLKDVTFAEKAELLSLVLQTNDVKVRQAVAEFTGEIPVSFQSSYETLLDDASYDTREIAFMTLWKTFPENQAKYLEKAQHWIGGNDKSLRIMYLTFALLSADNQNNESLYAELVAYTAPTFESSVRQNAITNALSINPKDSAVLRNLVNATVHHKWQFSKFGRDKIRQLLKKEGYADLFQSILPSLSESEVIQLQKLLSEKA
;
A
#
# COMPACT_ATOMS: atom_id res chain seq x y z
N MET A 1 42.75 31.33 36.74
CA MET A 1 41.72 30.89 35.83
C MET A 1 41.91 29.43 35.48
N LYS A 2 41.17 28.50 36.10
CA LYS A 2 41.26 27.07 35.87
C LYS A 2 40.24 26.70 34.80
N TYR A 3 40.68 26.22 33.66
CA TYR A 3 39.81 25.64 32.63
C TYR A 3 39.44 24.19 33.05
N LEU A 4 38.17 23.99 33.37
CA LEU A 4 37.57 22.67 33.55
C LEU A 4 37.24 22.11 32.16
N LEU A 5 38.03 21.14 31.67
CA LEU A 5 37.70 20.33 30.50
C LEU A 5 36.56 19.33 30.87
N PHE A 6 35.34 19.60 30.41
CA PHE A 6 34.26 18.60 30.39
C PHE A 6 34.54 17.60 29.27
N LEU A 7 35.09 16.47 29.64
CA LEU A 7 35.08 15.26 28.79
C LEU A 7 33.64 14.75 28.68
N PHE A 8 32.96 15.14 27.62
CA PHE A 8 31.76 14.42 27.18
C PHE A 8 32.22 13.05 26.66
N SER A 9 32.09 12.04 27.50
CA SER A 9 32.11 10.66 27.05
C SER A 9 30.91 10.44 26.13
N PHE A 10 31.14 10.45 24.81
CA PHE A 10 30.22 9.86 23.87
C PHE A 10 30.16 8.36 24.21
N LEU A 11 29.16 7.98 24.99
CA LEU A 11 28.70 6.60 25.07
C LEU A 11 28.16 6.26 23.66
N SER A 12 29.03 5.79 22.78
CA SER A 12 28.61 5.06 21.60
C SER A 12 27.81 3.86 22.10
N TRP A 13 26.50 3.92 21.95
CA TRP A 13 25.65 2.75 22.16
C TRP A 13 26.04 1.73 21.10
N SER A 14 26.93 0.83 21.45
CA SER A 14 27.26 -0.32 20.62
C SER A 14 25.96 -1.09 20.42
N GLN A 15 25.51 -1.24 19.17
CA GLN A 15 24.36 -2.04 18.83
C GLN A 15 24.52 -3.43 19.44
N GLN A 16 23.46 -3.98 20.06
CA GLN A 16 23.51 -5.32 20.67
C GLN A 16 23.97 -6.38 19.67
N THR A 17 23.66 -6.23 18.39
CA THR A 17 24.01 -7.11 17.29
C THR A 17 25.52 -7.35 17.14
N ALA A 18 26.38 -6.43 17.60
CA ALA A 18 27.83 -6.65 17.65
C ALA A 18 28.28 -7.64 18.75
N LYS A 19 27.45 -7.84 19.78
CA LYS A 19 27.79 -8.67 20.96
C LYS A 19 26.93 -9.93 21.07
N VAL A 20 25.72 -9.91 20.53
CA VAL A 20 24.76 -11.02 20.56
C VAL A 20 24.16 -11.17 19.16
N ASN A 21 24.04 -12.41 18.70
CA ASN A 21 23.40 -12.75 17.43
C ASN A 21 22.28 -13.77 17.69
N PHE A 22 21.04 -13.39 17.45
CA PHE A 22 19.88 -14.27 17.51
C PHE A 22 19.75 -15.02 16.18
N THR A 23 19.74 -16.34 16.22
CA THR A 23 19.83 -17.16 15.01
C THR A 23 18.50 -17.77 14.61
N GLU A 24 17.69 -18.21 15.56
CA GLU A 24 16.43 -18.91 15.29
C GLU A 24 15.39 -18.62 16.38
N CYS A 25 14.14 -18.53 15.96
CA CYS A 25 12.97 -18.35 16.79
C CYS A 25 11.93 -19.45 16.53
N TYR A 26 11.42 -20.04 17.59
CA TYR A 26 10.19 -20.85 17.59
C TYR A 26 9.15 -20.15 18.44
N ALA A 27 8.09 -19.67 17.81
CA ALA A 27 7.00 -18.98 18.50
C ALA A 27 5.68 -19.70 18.28
N LYS A 28 5.00 -20.05 19.38
CA LYS A 28 3.59 -20.46 19.37
C LYS A 28 2.78 -19.25 19.79
N VAL A 29 1.84 -18.83 18.95
CA VAL A 29 1.00 -17.63 19.15
C VAL A 29 -0.47 -17.98 19.01
N ALA A 30 -1.29 -17.44 19.91
CA ALA A 30 -2.74 -17.61 19.94
C ALA A 30 -3.41 -16.23 20.02
N PRO A 31 -3.67 -15.57 18.88
CA PRO A 31 -4.41 -14.32 18.89
C PRO A 31 -5.89 -14.55 19.23
N ASP A 32 -6.42 -13.72 20.13
CA ASP A 32 -7.83 -13.71 20.50
C ASP A 32 -8.51 -12.48 19.89
N TYR A 33 -9.42 -12.71 18.96
CA TYR A 33 -10.14 -11.65 18.27
C TYR A 33 -11.01 -10.81 19.21
N LYS A 34 -11.73 -11.47 20.15
CA LYS A 34 -12.68 -10.80 21.05
C LYS A 34 -11.97 -9.91 22.06
N LEU A 35 -10.89 -10.41 22.63
CA LEU A 35 -10.11 -9.71 23.65
C LEU A 35 -9.01 -8.82 23.04
N ARG A 36 -8.81 -8.87 21.74
CA ARG A 36 -7.73 -8.17 21.01
C ARG A 36 -6.38 -8.35 21.71
N LYS A 37 -6.08 -9.59 22.09
CA LYS A 37 -4.84 -9.97 22.77
C LYS A 37 -4.11 -11.08 22.04
N VAL A 38 -2.84 -11.26 22.35
CA VAL A 38 -2.03 -12.39 21.91
C VAL A 38 -1.45 -13.08 23.14
N GLU A 39 -1.64 -14.38 23.25
CA GLU A 39 -0.88 -15.23 24.16
C GLU A 39 0.15 -15.99 23.37
N GLY A 40 1.39 -16.03 23.84
CA GLY A 40 2.46 -16.70 23.12
C GLY A 40 3.48 -17.37 24.01
N LYS A 41 4.15 -18.38 23.44
CA LYS A 41 5.35 -19.02 24.01
C LYS A 41 6.43 -18.97 22.97
N VAL A 42 7.60 -18.46 23.35
CA VAL A 42 8.73 -18.22 22.45
C VAL A 42 9.98 -18.93 22.95
N VAL A 43 10.74 -19.49 22.03
CA VAL A 43 12.12 -19.97 22.23
C VAL A 43 13.01 -19.30 21.22
N TYR A 44 14.00 -18.55 21.68
CA TYR A 44 15.08 -18.03 20.85
C TYR A 44 16.36 -18.82 21.07
N HIS A 45 17.06 -19.14 19.98
CA HIS A 45 18.44 -19.57 20.00
C HIS A 45 19.34 -18.40 19.63
N PHE A 46 20.39 -18.17 20.42
CA PHE A 46 21.30 -17.03 20.20
C PHE A 46 22.73 -17.38 20.58
N LYS A 47 23.65 -16.58 20.07
CA LYS A 47 25.09 -16.72 20.34
C LYS A 47 25.62 -15.42 20.96
N VAL A 48 26.21 -15.53 22.15
CA VAL A 48 26.97 -14.43 22.76
C VAL A 48 28.38 -14.43 22.14
N LEU A 49 28.72 -13.35 21.42
CA LEU A 49 29.97 -13.17 20.68
C LEU A 49 31.04 -12.50 21.54
N GLN A 50 30.62 -11.51 22.33
CA GLN A 50 31.43 -10.70 23.21
C GLN A 50 30.79 -10.56 24.59
N PRO A 51 31.55 -10.23 25.65
CA PRO A 51 30.96 -9.96 26.96
C PRO A 51 29.88 -8.91 26.91
N ILE A 52 28.77 -9.20 27.57
CA ILE A 52 27.60 -8.34 27.67
C ILE A 52 26.94 -8.55 29.04
N ASP A 53 26.49 -7.48 29.67
CA ASP A 53 25.86 -7.51 30.99
C ASP A 53 24.33 -7.69 30.90
N THR A 54 23.73 -7.23 29.79
CA THR A 54 22.28 -7.24 29.62
C THR A 54 21.92 -7.59 28.19
N ILE A 55 21.10 -8.62 28.00
CA ILE A 55 20.49 -8.96 26.73
C ILE A 55 19.08 -8.37 26.70
N ARG A 56 18.70 -7.75 25.58
CA ARG A 56 17.45 -7.04 25.35
C ARG A 56 16.65 -7.70 24.24
N ILE A 57 15.34 -7.86 24.46
CA ILE A 57 14.37 -8.29 23.48
C ILE A 57 13.25 -7.23 23.45
N ASP A 58 13.00 -6.61 22.32
CA ASP A 58 11.96 -5.59 22.21
C ASP A 58 10.57 -6.19 22.41
N ALA A 59 9.76 -5.55 23.27
CA ALA A 59 8.47 -6.04 23.71
C ALA A 59 7.61 -4.90 24.26
N LYS A 60 6.72 -4.36 23.45
CA LYS A 60 5.91 -3.18 23.82
C LYS A 60 4.71 -3.58 24.67
N ASP A 61 4.67 -3.06 25.91
CA ASP A 61 3.56 -3.25 26.87
C ASP A 61 3.17 -4.73 27.10
N MET A 62 4.17 -5.63 27.16
CA MET A 62 3.96 -7.07 27.34
C MET A 62 4.18 -7.53 28.78
N ARG A 63 3.52 -8.61 29.16
CA ARG A 63 3.74 -9.33 30.43
C ARG A 63 4.42 -10.66 30.14
N PHE A 64 5.42 -11.01 30.97
CA PHE A 64 6.22 -12.21 30.80
C PHE A 64 6.05 -13.17 31.95
N TYR A 65 6.14 -14.47 31.61
CA TYR A 65 6.02 -15.58 32.56
C TYR A 65 7.05 -16.66 32.18
N GLU A 66 7.50 -17.43 33.17
CA GLU A 66 8.34 -18.63 32.99
C GLU A 66 9.61 -18.36 32.18
N VAL A 67 10.31 -17.26 32.44
CA VAL A 67 11.54 -16.93 31.70
C VAL A 67 12.67 -17.86 32.11
N LYS A 68 13.24 -18.58 31.12
CA LYS A 68 14.34 -19.54 31.34
C LYS A 68 15.45 -19.27 30.33
N ILE A 69 16.71 -19.34 30.78
CA ILE A 69 17.89 -19.38 29.93
C ILE A 69 18.56 -20.75 30.11
N ASN A 70 18.84 -21.42 28.97
CA ASN A 70 19.43 -22.77 28.97
C ASN A 70 18.64 -23.75 29.88
N ASN A 71 17.29 -23.68 29.79
CA ASN A 71 16.32 -24.45 30.57
C ASN A 71 16.32 -24.19 32.10
N LYS A 72 17.04 -23.18 32.61
CA LYS A 72 17.06 -22.77 34.00
C LYS A 72 16.27 -21.48 34.17
N SER A 73 15.40 -21.40 35.19
CA SER A 73 14.70 -20.14 35.50
C SER A 73 15.71 -19.08 35.89
N VAL A 74 15.49 -17.86 35.44
CA VAL A 74 16.38 -16.71 35.68
C VAL A 74 15.57 -15.50 36.13
N ASN A 75 16.22 -14.62 36.86
CA ASN A 75 15.64 -13.31 37.18
C ASN A 75 15.67 -12.45 35.92
N PHE A 76 14.59 -11.70 35.69
CA PHE A 76 14.44 -10.79 34.56
C PHE A 76 13.78 -9.49 35.00
N LYS A 77 13.91 -8.47 34.20
CA LYS A 77 13.08 -7.25 34.29
C LYS A 77 12.34 -7.07 32.99
N SER A 78 11.11 -6.58 33.05
CA SER A 78 10.39 -6.10 31.89
C SER A 78 9.92 -4.66 32.16
N ASN A 79 10.06 -3.83 31.14
CA ASN A 79 9.49 -2.49 31.15
C ASN A 79 8.48 -2.38 30.01
N LYS A 80 7.94 -1.18 29.75
CA LYS A 80 6.99 -0.97 28.65
C LYS A 80 7.59 -1.14 27.24
N LYS A 81 8.88 -1.40 27.13
CA LYS A 81 9.59 -1.46 25.84
C LYS A 81 10.30 -2.78 25.59
N GLU A 82 10.84 -3.41 26.65
CA GLU A 82 11.82 -4.49 26.51
C GLU A 82 11.68 -5.53 27.62
N LEU A 83 12.08 -6.77 27.30
CA LEU A 83 12.48 -7.81 28.25
C LEU A 83 14.00 -7.75 28.42
N LEU A 84 14.47 -7.66 29.67
CA LEU A 84 15.86 -7.51 30.06
C LEU A 84 16.35 -8.74 30.81
N LEU A 85 17.45 -9.34 30.34
CA LEU A 85 18.05 -10.57 30.87
C LEU A 85 19.47 -10.24 31.32
N PHE A 86 19.80 -10.56 32.58
CA PHE A 86 21.08 -10.16 33.20
C PHE A 86 21.98 -11.34 33.54
N GLU A 87 21.47 -12.58 33.53
CA GLU A 87 22.15 -13.77 34.02
C GLU A 87 21.77 -15.01 33.21
N GLY A 88 22.43 -16.15 33.45
CA GLY A 88 22.07 -17.44 32.89
C GLY A 88 22.67 -17.73 31.51
N PHE A 89 23.20 -16.75 30.82
CA PHE A 89 23.84 -16.89 29.50
C PHE A 89 25.39 -16.95 29.65
N LYS A 90 26.03 -17.57 28.65
CA LYS A 90 27.47 -17.73 28.58
C LYS A 90 27.98 -17.41 27.18
N LYS A 91 29.28 -17.18 27.02
CA LYS A 91 29.91 -17.04 25.70
C LYS A 91 29.58 -18.25 24.83
N GLY A 92 29.23 -18.03 23.56
CA GLY A 92 28.80 -19.08 22.63
C GLY A 92 27.26 -19.28 22.63
N ASN A 93 26.83 -20.50 22.33
CA ASN A 93 25.43 -20.84 22.10
C ASN A 93 24.60 -20.85 23.39
N ASN A 94 23.43 -20.24 23.32
CA ASN A 94 22.44 -20.17 24.39
C ASN A 94 21.03 -20.32 23.82
N SER A 95 20.06 -20.56 24.71
CA SER A 95 18.64 -20.45 24.41
C SER A 95 17.92 -19.66 25.49
N VAL A 96 16.91 -18.89 25.12
CA VAL A 96 15.95 -18.27 26.05
C VAL A 96 14.56 -18.70 25.70
N SER A 97 13.75 -19.06 26.69
CA SER A 97 12.33 -19.37 26.51
C SER A 97 11.49 -18.60 27.52
N PHE A 98 10.30 -18.19 27.08
CA PHE A 98 9.33 -17.48 27.91
C PHE A 98 7.91 -17.62 27.36
N SER A 99 6.93 -17.45 28.23
CA SER A 99 5.53 -17.20 27.86
C SER A 99 5.24 -15.71 28.00
N TYR A 100 4.33 -15.17 27.18
CA TYR A 100 3.96 -13.76 27.24
C TYR A 100 2.49 -13.52 26.91
N THR A 101 1.98 -12.35 27.35
CA THR A 101 0.71 -11.79 26.93
C THR A 101 0.93 -10.38 26.42
N ALA A 102 0.37 -10.08 25.24
CA ALA A 102 0.40 -8.77 24.59
C ALA A 102 -1.02 -8.26 24.30
N PHE A 103 -1.21 -6.93 24.34
CA PHE A 103 -2.42 -6.25 23.91
C PHE A 103 -2.04 -5.23 22.81
N PRO A 104 -1.89 -5.68 21.57
CA PRO A 104 -1.36 -4.83 20.50
C PRO A 104 -2.33 -3.71 20.16
N LYS A 105 -1.85 -2.46 20.22
CA LYS A 105 -2.58 -1.26 19.81
C LYS A 105 -2.31 -0.90 18.36
N GLN A 106 -1.25 -1.46 17.77
CA GLN A 106 -0.84 -1.32 16.38
C GLN A 106 -0.06 -2.56 15.93
N THR A 107 0.22 -2.68 14.67
CA THR A 107 0.98 -3.76 14.02
C THR A 107 0.22 -5.07 13.86
N MET A 108 -0.63 -5.43 14.82
CA MET A 108 -1.63 -6.49 14.66
C MET A 108 -3.00 -5.85 14.74
N TYR A 109 -3.81 -6.09 13.74
CA TYR A 109 -5.11 -5.48 13.56
C TYR A 109 -6.20 -6.56 13.54
N PHE A 110 -7.37 -6.20 14.07
CA PHE A 110 -8.54 -7.05 14.20
C PHE A 110 -9.68 -6.33 13.48
N THR A 111 -10.04 -6.81 12.30
CA THR A 111 -11.01 -6.19 11.38
C THR A 111 -12.18 -7.12 11.10
N GLY A 112 -13.28 -6.60 10.56
CA GLY A 112 -14.49 -7.37 10.27
C GLY A 112 -15.23 -7.84 11.52
N GLN A 113 -16.21 -8.74 11.36
CA GLN A 113 -16.97 -9.38 12.45
C GLN A 113 -17.54 -10.73 11.98
N GLY A 114 -17.72 -11.67 12.89
CA GLY A 114 -18.29 -12.98 12.57
C GLY A 114 -17.50 -13.71 11.49
N GLU A 115 -18.12 -14.05 10.38
CA GLU A 115 -17.49 -14.76 9.26
C GLU A 115 -16.51 -13.88 8.47
N THR A 116 -16.66 -12.56 8.53
CA THR A 116 -15.74 -11.60 7.87
C THR A 116 -14.58 -11.19 8.78
N ALA A 117 -14.48 -11.74 9.99
CA ALA A 117 -13.42 -11.41 10.94
C ALA A 117 -12.05 -11.76 10.36
N GLN A 118 -11.13 -10.79 10.45
CA GLN A 118 -9.74 -10.98 10.05
C GLN A 118 -8.81 -10.49 11.15
N ILE A 119 -7.66 -11.15 11.27
CA ILE A 119 -6.50 -10.67 12.02
C ILE A 119 -5.35 -10.61 11.03
N TRP A 120 -4.66 -9.49 10.97
CA TRP A 120 -3.50 -9.35 10.09
C TRP A 120 -2.44 -8.43 10.72
N THR A 121 -1.20 -8.57 10.25
CA THR A 121 -0.06 -7.80 10.77
C THR A 121 0.54 -6.90 9.69
N GLN A 122 1.13 -5.80 10.16
CA GLN A 122 1.91 -4.88 9.33
C GLN A 122 3.05 -4.31 10.20
N GLY A 123 4.29 -4.69 9.90
CA GLY A 123 5.46 -4.44 10.76
C GLY A 123 6.43 -3.38 10.25
N GLN A 124 6.15 -2.69 9.13
CA GLN A 124 7.05 -1.70 8.56
C GLN A 124 7.46 -0.65 9.59
N GLY A 125 8.74 -0.37 9.67
CA GLY A 125 9.27 0.68 10.52
C GLY A 125 9.46 0.31 11.99
N LYS A 126 9.65 -0.97 12.35
CA LYS A 126 10.04 -1.43 13.69
C LYS A 126 8.88 -1.69 14.66
N TYR A 127 7.81 -2.33 14.21
CA TYR A 127 6.63 -2.45 15.06
C TYR A 127 6.24 -3.87 15.48
N SER A 128 6.95 -4.93 15.03
CA SER A 128 6.59 -6.33 15.37
C SER A 128 6.62 -6.60 16.87
N SER A 129 7.41 -5.85 17.63
CA SER A 129 7.49 -5.89 19.08
C SER A 129 6.19 -5.51 19.84
N HIS A 130 5.14 -5.08 19.12
CA HIS A 130 3.82 -4.82 19.72
C HIS A 130 2.97 -6.09 19.92
N TRP A 131 3.22 -7.15 19.14
CA TRP A 131 2.43 -8.38 19.25
C TRP A 131 3.29 -9.62 19.50
N MET A 132 4.58 -9.57 19.16
CA MET A 132 5.54 -10.64 19.40
C MET A 132 6.85 -10.05 19.91
N PRO A 133 7.41 -10.54 21.04
CA PRO A 133 8.74 -10.14 21.49
C PRO A 133 9.76 -10.42 20.39
N SER A 134 10.46 -9.40 19.89
CA SER A 134 11.29 -9.49 18.69
C SER A 134 12.41 -8.42 18.68
N PHE A 135 12.86 -8.01 17.52
CA PHE A 135 13.94 -7.02 17.39
C PHE A 135 13.50 -5.90 16.48
N ASP A 136 13.38 -4.69 17.03
CA ASP A 136 13.07 -3.49 16.26
C ASP A 136 14.28 -2.99 15.45
N ASP A 137 15.49 -3.47 15.77
CA ASP A 137 16.68 -3.25 14.96
C ASP A 137 16.64 -4.13 13.71
N VAL A 138 16.56 -3.52 12.53
CA VAL A 138 16.53 -4.22 11.22
C VAL A 138 17.81 -5.01 10.94
N ASN A 139 18.90 -4.74 11.70
CA ASN A 139 20.17 -5.44 11.56
C ASN A 139 20.18 -6.81 12.26
N GLU A 140 19.22 -7.10 13.16
CA GLU A 140 19.05 -8.42 13.74
C GLU A 140 18.19 -9.29 12.84
N LYS A 141 18.80 -10.26 12.17
CA LYS A 141 18.12 -11.17 11.24
C LYS A 141 18.00 -12.56 11.85
N VAL A 142 16.77 -13.06 11.95
CA VAL A 142 16.43 -14.32 12.64
C VAL A 142 15.65 -15.24 11.71
N VAL A 143 15.86 -16.56 11.81
CA VAL A 143 14.99 -17.56 11.18
C VAL A 143 13.75 -17.75 12.05
N PHE A 144 12.61 -17.29 11.60
CA PHE A 144 11.34 -17.36 12.33
C PHE A 144 10.53 -18.59 11.95
N ASN A 145 10.13 -19.39 12.94
CA ASN A 145 9.20 -20.51 12.79
C ASN A 145 7.98 -20.23 13.65
N LEU A 146 6.79 -20.18 13.05
CA LEU A 146 5.55 -19.80 13.72
C LEU A 146 4.58 -20.96 13.80
N GLN A 147 4.11 -21.27 15.00
CA GLN A 147 2.92 -22.09 15.26
C GLN A 147 1.77 -21.18 15.65
N ILE A 148 0.74 -21.14 14.82
CA ILE A 148 -0.43 -20.27 15.03
C ILE A 148 -1.59 -21.13 15.51
N ILE A 149 -2.27 -20.71 16.56
CA ILE A 149 -3.53 -21.32 17.03
C ILE A 149 -4.66 -20.36 16.67
N SER A 150 -5.62 -20.82 15.90
CA SER A 150 -6.76 -20.04 15.43
C SER A 150 -8.06 -20.84 15.49
N PRO A 151 -9.25 -20.20 15.45
CA PRO A 151 -10.51 -20.90 15.26
C PRO A 151 -10.46 -21.81 14.02
N ASN A 152 -11.03 -23.02 14.11
CA ASN A 152 -10.91 -24.03 13.07
C ASN A 152 -11.61 -23.68 11.75
N GLN A 153 -12.56 -22.73 11.79
CA GLN A 153 -13.26 -22.20 10.61
C GLN A 153 -12.39 -21.26 9.76
N PHE A 154 -11.31 -20.72 10.31
CA PHE A 154 -10.42 -19.79 9.61
C PHE A 154 -9.13 -20.47 9.17
N VAL A 155 -8.52 -19.91 8.12
CA VAL A 155 -7.17 -20.24 7.69
C VAL A 155 -6.20 -19.28 8.37
N ALA A 156 -5.09 -19.80 8.92
CA ALA A 156 -3.99 -18.99 9.38
C ALA A 156 -2.82 -19.08 8.39
N ILE A 157 -2.25 -17.94 8.00
CA ILE A 157 -1.20 -17.79 6.99
C ILE A 157 -0.04 -17.02 7.61
N ALA A 158 1.20 -17.45 7.35
CA ALA A 158 2.41 -16.76 7.82
C ALA A 158 3.57 -16.90 6.82
N ASN A 159 4.72 -16.30 7.16
CA ASN A 159 5.98 -16.46 6.40
C ASN A 159 6.39 -17.93 6.26
N GLY A 160 7.11 -18.26 5.20
CA GLY A 160 7.66 -19.60 4.97
C GLY A 160 6.64 -20.63 4.52
N VAL A 161 6.97 -21.90 4.67
CA VAL A 161 6.18 -23.03 4.16
C VAL A 161 5.36 -23.66 5.28
N LEU A 162 4.07 -23.89 5.05
CA LEU A 162 3.23 -24.66 5.94
C LEU A 162 3.74 -26.12 6.00
N GLN A 163 4.21 -26.53 7.17
CA GLN A 163 4.71 -27.88 7.41
C GLN A 163 3.61 -28.83 7.88
N LYS A 164 2.71 -28.32 8.74
CA LYS A 164 1.65 -29.14 9.35
C LYS A 164 0.47 -28.26 9.75
N SER A 165 -0.72 -28.76 9.55
CA SER A 165 -1.92 -28.24 10.20
C SER A 165 -2.73 -29.40 10.80
N ALA A 166 -3.26 -29.22 12.00
CA ALA A 166 -4.05 -30.22 12.73
C ALA A 166 -5.01 -29.54 13.70
N LEU A 167 -6.13 -30.18 13.99
CA LEU A 167 -6.99 -29.73 15.08
C LEU A 167 -6.18 -29.76 16.39
N ALA A 168 -6.23 -28.69 17.13
CA ALA A 168 -5.70 -28.60 18.49
C ALA A 168 -6.74 -29.05 19.51
N ASP A 169 -8.01 -28.76 19.23
CA ASP A 169 -9.21 -29.26 19.93
C ASP A 169 -10.42 -29.17 18.96
N GLN A 170 -11.65 -29.27 19.49
CA GLN A 170 -12.87 -29.21 18.69
C GLN A 170 -13.12 -27.87 18.01
N GLN A 171 -12.58 -26.77 18.53
CA GLN A 171 -12.82 -25.40 18.07
C GLN A 171 -11.58 -24.74 17.47
N LEU A 172 -10.40 -25.26 17.78
CA LEU A 172 -9.13 -24.64 17.44
C LEU A 172 -8.31 -25.53 16.50
N LYS A 173 -7.58 -24.89 15.60
CA LYS A 173 -6.63 -25.50 14.66
C LYS A 173 -5.25 -24.89 14.85
N SER A 174 -4.23 -25.74 14.77
CA SER A 174 -2.82 -25.38 14.83
C SER A 174 -2.24 -25.39 13.42
N TRP A 175 -1.46 -24.35 13.09
CA TRP A 175 -0.80 -24.18 11.80
C TRP A 175 0.68 -23.94 12.06
N PHE A 176 1.58 -24.80 11.58
CA PHE A 176 3.02 -24.66 11.76
C PHE A 176 3.71 -24.29 10.46
N TYR A 177 4.29 -23.08 10.44
CA TYR A 177 5.05 -22.50 9.34
C TYR A 177 6.52 -22.49 9.67
N LYS A 178 7.37 -22.81 8.68
CA LYS A 178 8.83 -22.85 8.82
C LYS A 178 9.52 -22.01 7.77
N MET A 179 10.40 -21.11 8.22
CA MET A 179 11.38 -20.40 7.39
C MET A 179 12.68 -21.18 7.31
N GLN A 180 13.47 -20.99 6.23
CA GLN A 180 14.81 -21.60 6.09
C GLN A 180 15.95 -20.57 6.14
N LYS A 181 15.64 -19.29 5.98
CA LYS A 181 16.60 -18.20 5.91
C LYS A 181 16.20 -17.10 6.88
N PRO A 182 17.19 -16.36 7.41
CA PRO A 182 16.92 -15.28 8.34
C PRO A 182 16.33 -14.07 7.64
N MET A 183 15.49 -13.33 8.37
CA MET A 183 14.89 -12.07 7.95
C MET A 183 14.80 -11.10 9.13
N SER A 184 14.65 -9.82 8.86
CA SER A 184 14.37 -8.80 9.89
C SER A 184 12.96 -8.99 10.46
N SER A 185 12.78 -8.69 11.75
CA SER A 185 11.51 -8.94 12.46
C SER A 185 10.32 -8.17 11.90
N TYR A 186 10.55 -6.97 11.31
CA TYR A 186 9.44 -6.17 10.75
C TYR A 186 8.73 -6.86 9.58
N LEU A 187 9.38 -7.86 8.95
CA LEU A 187 8.84 -8.67 7.85
C LEU A 187 7.95 -9.83 8.30
N LEU A 188 7.77 -10.01 9.61
CA LEU A 188 6.87 -11.04 10.15
C LEU A 188 5.44 -10.81 9.67
N ALA A 189 4.83 -11.86 9.10
CA ALA A 189 3.46 -11.89 8.66
C ALA A 189 2.64 -12.88 9.46
N LEU A 190 1.44 -12.45 9.85
CA LEU A 190 0.38 -13.31 10.34
C LEU A 190 -0.95 -12.81 9.79
N VAL A 191 -1.69 -13.68 9.10
CA VAL A 191 -3.05 -13.41 8.65
C VAL A 191 -3.96 -14.56 9.06
N ILE A 192 -5.11 -14.24 9.65
CA ILE A 192 -6.17 -15.20 9.99
C ILE A 192 -7.48 -14.68 9.41
N GLY A 193 -8.24 -15.53 8.74
CA GLY A 193 -9.53 -15.18 8.14
C GLY A 193 -10.09 -16.30 7.27
N ASP A 194 -11.23 -16.07 6.65
CA ASP A 194 -11.78 -17.01 5.66
C ASP A 194 -11.20 -16.68 4.28
N PHE A 195 -10.32 -17.56 3.80
CA PHE A 195 -9.66 -17.41 2.50
C PHE A 195 -9.73 -18.71 1.71
N ARG A 196 -9.94 -18.58 0.41
CA ARG A 196 -9.66 -19.62 -0.59
C ARG A 196 -8.29 -19.34 -1.20
N ASN A 197 -7.60 -20.38 -1.69
CA ASN A 197 -6.32 -20.20 -2.37
C ASN A 197 -6.23 -21.01 -3.66
N LYS A 198 -5.45 -20.48 -4.60
CA LYS A 198 -5.02 -21.17 -5.82
C LYS A 198 -3.49 -21.19 -5.84
N VAL A 199 -2.93 -22.34 -6.19
CA VAL A 199 -1.47 -22.54 -6.29
C VAL A 199 -1.10 -22.70 -7.74
N ILE A 200 -0.12 -21.91 -8.20
CA ILE A 200 0.40 -21.94 -9.58
C ILE A 200 1.92 -22.07 -9.50
N ALA A 201 2.53 -22.89 -10.32
CA ALA A 201 3.98 -22.96 -10.42
C ALA A 201 4.54 -21.84 -11.29
N SER A 202 5.60 -21.17 -10.83
CA SER A 202 6.41 -20.27 -11.64
C SER A 202 7.18 -21.04 -12.72
N LYS A 203 7.86 -20.35 -13.63
CA LYS A 203 8.78 -20.99 -14.61
C LYS A 203 9.95 -21.71 -13.93
N SER A 204 10.40 -21.21 -12.77
CA SER A 204 11.47 -21.84 -11.97
C SER A 204 10.96 -23.02 -11.10
N GLY A 205 9.66 -23.33 -11.14
CA GLY A 205 9.04 -24.39 -10.34
C GLY A 205 8.63 -23.96 -8.93
N LEU A 206 8.76 -22.67 -8.57
CA LEU A 206 8.38 -22.17 -7.26
C LEU A 206 6.86 -22.13 -7.11
N PRO A 207 6.28 -22.57 -5.96
CA PRO A 207 4.84 -22.44 -5.70
C PRO A 207 4.48 -20.95 -5.45
N LEU A 208 3.57 -20.42 -6.25
CA LEU A 208 2.92 -19.11 -6.07
C LEU A 208 1.52 -19.39 -5.51
N GLN A 209 1.22 -18.85 -4.33
CA GLN A 209 -0.06 -19.06 -3.64
C GLN A 209 -0.83 -17.74 -3.59
N PHE A 210 -1.98 -17.70 -4.25
CA PHE A 210 -2.84 -16.53 -4.31
C PHE A 210 -4.09 -16.77 -3.49
N PHE A 211 -4.34 -15.89 -2.53
CA PHE A 211 -5.47 -15.98 -1.61
C PHE A 211 -6.55 -14.98 -2.00
N ILE A 212 -7.80 -15.32 -1.71
CA ILE A 212 -8.95 -14.43 -1.93
C ILE A 212 -10.06 -14.78 -0.94
N GLN A 213 -10.86 -13.79 -0.53
CA GLN A 213 -12.05 -14.05 0.28
C GLN A 213 -13.13 -14.80 -0.56
N PRO A 214 -13.95 -15.68 0.06
CA PRO A 214 -14.99 -16.44 -0.66
C PRO A 214 -15.94 -15.54 -1.46
N LYS A 215 -16.33 -14.38 -0.90
CA LYS A 215 -17.23 -13.40 -1.54
C LYS A 215 -16.66 -12.81 -2.85
N ASP A 216 -15.35 -12.81 -3.02
CA ASP A 216 -14.65 -12.20 -4.14
C ASP A 216 -14.07 -13.22 -5.14
N THR A 217 -14.42 -14.50 -5.01
CA THR A 217 -13.85 -15.59 -5.86
C THR A 217 -14.01 -15.30 -7.36
N ALA A 218 -15.11 -14.66 -7.77
CA ALA A 218 -15.34 -14.26 -9.16
C ALA A 218 -14.33 -13.19 -9.68
N LYS A 219 -13.69 -12.44 -8.79
CA LYS A 219 -12.68 -11.44 -9.11
C LYS A 219 -11.25 -11.99 -9.20
N PHE A 220 -11.07 -13.31 -8.94
CA PHE A 220 -9.75 -13.91 -8.84
C PHE A 220 -8.90 -13.71 -10.09
N ASP A 221 -9.45 -14.01 -11.26
CA ASP A 221 -8.70 -13.98 -12.51
C ASP A 221 -8.36 -12.53 -12.93
N ALA A 222 -9.26 -11.57 -12.72
CA ALA A 222 -8.98 -10.15 -12.97
C ALA A 222 -7.88 -9.62 -12.03
N THR A 223 -7.97 -9.93 -10.73
CA THR A 223 -6.99 -9.48 -9.73
C THR A 223 -5.58 -10.02 -10.00
N TYR A 224 -5.44 -11.33 -10.25
CA TYR A 224 -4.14 -12.02 -10.35
C TYR A 224 -3.65 -12.29 -11.77
N ARG A 225 -4.35 -11.77 -12.80
CA ARG A 225 -4.12 -12.04 -14.23
C ARG A 225 -2.65 -11.93 -14.67
N HIS A 226 -1.88 -11.03 -14.09
CA HIS A 226 -0.48 -10.81 -14.44
C HIS A 226 0.52 -11.33 -13.40
N SER A 227 0.09 -11.84 -12.24
CA SER A 227 0.97 -12.14 -11.11
C SER A 227 2.07 -13.16 -11.43
N LYS A 228 1.73 -14.24 -12.15
CA LYS A 228 2.74 -15.21 -12.61
C LYS A 228 3.71 -14.59 -13.63
N ARG A 229 3.21 -13.79 -14.58
CA ARG A 229 4.04 -13.12 -15.60
C ARG A 229 5.03 -12.16 -14.95
N ILE A 230 4.58 -11.38 -13.96
CA ILE A 230 5.39 -10.46 -13.17
C ILE A 230 6.50 -11.23 -12.43
N PHE A 231 6.15 -12.32 -11.74
CA PHE A 231 7.11 -13.14 -11.02
C PHE A 231 8.20 -13.69 -11.95
N ASP A 232 7.79 -14.34 -13.04
CA ASP A 232 8.72 -14.94 -14.02
C ASP A 232 9.61 -13.89 -14.69
N TYR A 233 9.07 -12.68 -14.93
CA TYR A 233 9.81 -11.56 -15.48
C TYR A 233 10.86 -11.03 -14.49
N LEU A 234 10.46 -10.73 -13.25
CA LEU A 234 11.37 -10.17 -12.24
C LEU A 234 12.50 -11.13 -11.88
N GLU A 235 12.21 -12.42 -11.72
CA GLU A 235 13.27 -13.40 -11.46
C GLU A 235 14.32 -13.43 -12.58
N LYS A 236 13.88 -13.31 -13.84
CA LYS A 236 14.74 -13.22 -15.02
C LYS A 236 15.49 -11.88 -15.09
N GLU A 237 14.80 -10.76 -14.92
CA GLU A 237 15.36 -9.40 -15.06
C GLU A 237 16.37 -9.08 -13.95
N ILE A 238 16.10 -9.46 -12.71
CA ILE A 238 17.05 -9.33 -11.58
C ILE A 238 18.26 -10.27 -11.79
N GLY A 239 18.06 -11.41 -12.44
CA GLY A 239 19.11 -12.38 -12.71
C GLY A 239 19.59 -13.16 -11.47
N PHE A 240 18.81 -13.15 -10.40
CA PHE A 240 19.04 -13.88 -9.16
C PHE A 240 17.77 -14.64 -8.78
N LYS A 241 17.86 -15.97 -8.62
CA LYS A 241 16.71 -16.82 -8.29
C LYS A 241 16.00 -16.32 -7.04
N TYR A 242 14.67 -16.42 -7.05
CA TYR A 242 13.86 -16.11 -5.87
C TYR A 242 14.38 -16.88 -4.64
N PRO A 243 14.67 -16.19 -3.53
CA PRO A 243 15.49 -16.77 -2.47
C PRO A 243 14.70 -17.60 -1.43
N TRP A 244 13.38 -17.52 -1.48
CA TRP A 244 12.48 -18.17 -0.53
C TRP A 244 11.82 -19.41 -1.16
N GLN A 245 11.11 -20.26 -0.36
CA GLN A 245 10.59 -21.54 -0.83
C GLN A 245 9.18 -21.47 -1.42
N VAL A 246 8.48 -20.36 -1.19
CA VAL A 246 7.09 -20.11 -1.60
C VAL A 246 6.89 -18.61 -1.70
N TYR A 247 5.98 -18.17 -2.54
CA TYR A 247 5.51 -16.79 -2.55
C TYR A 247 3.99 -16.74 -2.40
N LYS A 248 3.52 -16.00 -1.39
CA LYS A 248 2.10 -15.84 -1.06
C LYS A 248 1.67 -14.41 -1.25
N GLN A 249 0.42 -14.20 -1.69
CA GLN A 249 -0.21 -12.89 -1.83
C GLN A 249 -1.61 -12.96 -1.20
N ILE A 250 -1.87 -12.11 -0.20
CA ILE A 250 -3.08 -12.16 0.62
C ILE A 250 -3.71 -10.77 0.69
N PRO A 251 -4.94 -10.55 0.15
CA PRO A 251 -5.69 -9.32 0.34
C PRO A 251 -6.31 -9.31 1.74
N VAL A 252 -6.27 -8.16 2.40
CA VAL A 252 -6.94 -7.98 3.70
C VAL A 252 -7.74 -6.69 3.72
N GLU A 253 -8.83 -6.69 4.47
CA GLU A 253 -9.71 -5.53 4.62
C GLU A 253 -9.05 -4.44 5.46
N ASP A 254 -9.27 -3.19 5.06
CA ASP A 254 -8.77 -2.00 5.75
C ASP A 254 -7.26 -1.98 5.97
N PHE A 255 -6.49 -2.57 5.07
CA PHE A 255 -5.04 -2.51 5.14
C PHE A 255 -4.53 -1.06 5.11
N LEU A 256 -3.44 -0.78 5.84
CA LEU A 256 -2.97 0.60 6.05
C LEU A 256 -2.40 1.25 4.79
N TYR A 257 -1.81 0.45 3.92
CA TYR A 257 -1.07 0.84 2.71
C TYR A 257 -1.57 0.06 1.50
N ALA A 258 -0.91 0.23 0.37
CA ALA A 258 -1.22 -0.54 -0.84
C ALA A 258 -0.80 -2.01 -0.70
N GLY A 259 0.41 -2.23 -0.19
CA GLY A 259 0.99 -3.54 0.08
C GLY A 259 2.00 -3.49 1.22
N MET A 260 2.57 -4.66 1.52
CA MET A 260 3.66 -4.85 2.47
C MET A 260 4.48 -6.07 2.05
N GLU A 261 5.79 -5.89 2.01
CA GLU A 261 6.78 -6.84 1.54
C GLU A 261 7.08 -8.01 2.48
N ASN A 262 6.19 -8.37 3.41
CA ASN A 262 6.44 -9.47 4.34
C ASN A 262 7.07 -10.67 3.64
N THR A 263 8.22 -11.11 4.13
CA THR A 263 9.05 -12.13 3.47
C THR A 263 8.27 -13.39 3.10
N SER A 264 8.24 -13.74 1.82
CA SER A 264 7.49 -14.86 1.23
C SER A 264 5.95 -14.79 1.37
N CYS A 265 5.40 -13.67 1.84
CA CYS A 265 3.99 -13.57 2.28
C CYS A 265 3.47 -12.13 2.18
N THR A 266 3.47 -11.56 0.97
CA THR A 266 2.96 -10.21 0.72
C THR A 266 1.51 -10.08 1.15
N ILE A 267 1.22 -9.08 1.99
CA ILE A 267 -0.14 -8.66 2.37
C ILE A 267 -0.46 -7.38 1.59
N PHE A 268 -1.65 -7.29 1.00
CA PHE A 268 -2.05 -6.10 0.24
C PHE A 268 -3.51 -5.70 0.52
N ALA A 269 -3.85 -4.47 0.16
CA ALA A 269 -5.18 -3.94 0.43
C ALA A 269 -6.25 -4.59 -0.44
N GLN A 270 -7.39 -4.90 0.15
CA GLN A 270 -8.60 -5.41 -0.51
C GLN A 270 -9.04 -4.52 -1.69
N ASP A 271 -8.71 -3.23 -1.67
CA ASP A 271 -8.99 -2.26 -2.74
C ASP A 271 -8.49 -2.70 -4.13
N TYR A 272 -7.50 -3.60 -4.19
CA TYR A 272 -6.94 -4.15 -5.43
C TYR A 272 -7.57 -5.47 -5.89
N VAL A 273 -8.54 -5.99 -5.15
CA VAL A 273 -9.33 -7.16 -5.55
C VAL A 273 -10.47 -6.67 -6.44
N VAL A 274 -10.32 -6.77 -7.74
CA VAL A 274 -11.18 -6.14 -8.74
C VAL A 274 -11.70 -7.15 -9.75
N ASP A 275 -12.86 -6.86 -10.34
CA ASP A 275 -13.36 -7.51 -11.54
C ASP A 275 -12.76 -6.93 -12.83
N ASP A 276 -13.21 -7.40 -13.98
CA ASP A 276 -12.68 -6.97 -15.29
C ASP A 276 -12.91 -5.47 -15.59
N ILE A 277 -14.02 -4.90 -15.13
CA ILE A 277 -14.30 -3.47 -15.28
C ILE A 277 -13.40 -2.67 -14.33
N GLY A 278 -13.40 -3.02 -13.05
CA GLY A 278 -12.57 -2.35 -12.05
C GLY A 278 -11.07 -2.44 -12.33
N PHE A 279 -10.62 -3.48 -13.07
CA PHE A 279 -9.21 -3.58 -13.51
C PHE A 279 -8.75 -2.39 -14.35
N ASN A 280 -9.64 -1.79 -15.13
CA ASN A 280 -9.32 -0.62 -15.95
C ASN A 280 -9.12 0.66 -15.12
N ASP A 281 -9.74 0.74 -13.95
CA ASP A 281 -9.66 1.90 -13.05
C ASP A 281 -8.54 1.73 -12.02
N ARG A 282 -8.49 0.57 -11.38
CA ARG A 282 -7.48 0.21 -10.38
C ARG A 282 -7.07 -1.26 -10.55
N ASN A 283 -5.79 -1.54 -10.70
CA ASN A 283 -5.30 -2.90 -10.80
C ASN A 283 -4.12 -3.18 -9.86
N TYR A 284 -3.85 -4.46 -9.65
CA TYR A 284 -2.83 -4.93 -8.71
C TYR A 284 -1.41 -5.01 -9.32
N VAL A 285 -1.20 -4.62 -10.58
CA VAL A 285 0.06 -4.87 -11.33
C VAL A 285 1.25 -4.18 -10.69
N ASN A 286 1.16 -2.87 -10.44
CA ASN A 286 2.27 -2.09 -9.86
C ASN A 286 2.58 -2.55 -8.43
N VAL A 287 1.58 -2.64 -7.56
CA VAL A 287 1.75 -3.06 -6.14
C VAL A 287 2.30 -4.48 -6.07
N ASN A 288 1.76 -5.42 -6.87
CA ASN A 288 2.27 -6.78 -6.96
C ASN A 288 3.78 -6.81 -7.30
N ALA A 289 4.18 -6.07 -8.33
CA ALA A 289 5.57 -6.05 -8.77
C ALA A 289 6.50 -5.35 -7.76
N HIS A 290 6.02 -4.30 -7.09
CA HIS A 290 6.74 -3.58 -6.04
C HIS A 290 7.01 -4.50 -4.83
N GLU A 291 5.97 -5.09 -4.27
CA GLU A 291 6.09 -5.99 -3.10
C GLU A 291 6.87 -7.28 -3.43
N LEU A 292 6.77 -7.75 -4.67
CA LEU A 292 7.59 -8.88 -5.11
C LEU A 292 9.06 -8.49 -5.24
N ALA A 293 9.39 -7.31 -5.75
CA ALA A 293 10.77 -6.87 -5.89
C ALA A 293 11.48 -6.71 -4.52
N HIS A 294 10.75 -6.30 -3.51
CA HIS A 294 11.24 -6.27 -2.13
C HIS A 294 11.74 -7.61 -1.62
N GLN A 295 11.25 -8.73 -2.15
CA GLN A 295 11.71 -10.06 -1.74
C GLN A 295 13.21 -10.27 -2.00
N TRP A 296 13.83 -9.44 -2.87
CA TRP A 296 15.28 -9.30 -3.07
C TRP A 296 15.82 -8.05 -2.39
N PHE A 297 15.16 -6.89 -2.57
CA PHE A 297 15.61 -5.56 -2.13
C PHE A 297 14.81 -5.10 -0.91
N GLY A 298 15.25 -5.45 0.26
CA GLY A 298 14.57 -5.28 1.55
C GLY A 298 14.67 -6.55 2.38
N ASP A 299 14.33 -7.71 1.81
CA ASP A 299 14.29 -8.98 2.51
C ASP A 299 15.64 -9.71 2.49
N VAL A 300 16.22 -9.90 1.30
CA VAL A 300 17.55 -10.55 1.16
C VAL A 300 18.65 -9.59 1.54
N VAL A 301 18.59 -8.37 1.05
CA VAL A 301 19.56 -7.32 1.32
C VAL A 301 18.80 -6.15 1.91
N THR A 302 19.10 -5.79 3.15
CA THR A 302 18.35 -4.78 3.92
C THR A 302 19.26 -3.57 4.18
N ALA A 303 18.75 -2.36 4.07
CA ALA A 303 19.48 -1.15 4.43
C ALA A 303 19.86 -1.16 5.93
N THR A 304 21.07 -0.67 6.28
CA THR A 304 21.51 -0.57 7.69
C THR A 304 20.68 0.42 8.50
N SER A 305 20.14 1.44 7.84
CA SER A 305 19.36 2.51 8.47
C SER A 305 18.45 3.21 7.46
N GLY A 306 17.55 4.06 7.95
CA GLY A 306 16.68 4.89 7.12
C GLY A 306 17.40 5.79 6.12
N LYS A 307 18.66 6.17 6.38
CA LYS A 307 19.50 6.93 5.45
C LYS A 307 19.66 6.23 4.08
N HIS A 308 19.66 4.91 4.07
CA HIS A 308 19.88 4.11 2.86
C HIS A 308 18.61 3.43 2.36
N HIS A 309 17.43 3.88 2.82
CA HIS A 309 16.13 3.26 2.53
C HIS A 309 15.78 3.20 1.02
N TRP A 310 16.33 4.10 0.20
CA TRP A 310 16.19 4.06 -1.25
C TRP A 310 16.70 2.77 -1.90
N LEU A 311 17.62 2.05 -1.22
CA LEU A 311 18.10 0.71 -1.66
C LEU A 311 17.02 -0.38 -1.56
N GLN A 312 15.93 -0.11 -0.85
CA GLN A 312 14.73 -0.96 -0.79
C GLN A 312 13.65 -0.36 -1.69
N GLU A 313 13.15 0.81 -1.37
CA GLU A 313 12.02 1.43 -2.02
C GLU A 313 12.29 1.90 -3.47
N GLY A 314 13.47 2.46 -3.71
CA GLY A 314 13.88 2.87 -5.05
C GLY A 314 14.03 1.67 -6.00
N PHE A 315 14.63 0.59 -5.51
CA PHE A 315 14.72 -0.67 -6.27
C PHE A 315 13.35 -1.28 -6.52
N ALA A 316 12.50 -1.42 -5.50
CA ALA A 316 11.17 -1.98 -5.64
C ALA A 316 10.31 -1.16 -6.63
N THR A 317 10.35 0.16 -6.54
CA THR A 317 9.67 1.05 -7.46
C THR A 317 10.20 0.91 -8.90
N TYR A 318 11.51 0.85 -9.08
CA TYR A 318 12.10 0.74 -10.42
C TYR A 318 11.78 -0.62 -11.08
N TYR A 319 11.92 -1.72 -10.33
CA TYR A 319 11.57 -3.04 -10.84
C TYR A 319 10.07 -3.22 -11.06
N ALA A 320 9.21 -2.52 -10.31
CA ALA A 320 7.78 -2.44 -10.62
C ALA A 320 7.53 -1.76 -11.96
N LEU A 321 8.19 -0.62 -12.25
CA LEU A 321 8.10 0.04 -13.55
C LEU A 321 8.58 -0.85 -14.70
N LEU A 322 9.66 -1.61 -14.50
CA LEU A 322 10.15 -2.57 -15.50
C LEU A 322 9.16 -3.74 -15.71
N ALA A 323 8.50 -4.20 -14.65
CA ALA A 323 7.46 -5.22 -14.76
C ALA A 323 6.22 -4.69 -15.49
N GLU A 324 5.79 -3.46 -15.20
CA GLU A 324 4.74 -2.77 -15.95
C GLU A 324 5.11 -2.59 -17.42
N ARG A 325 6.37 -2.24 -17.72
CA ARG A 325 6.91 -2.22 -19.10
C ARG A 325 6.73 -3.57 -19.79
N ALA A 326 7.01 -4.66 -19.10
CA ALA A 326 6.84 -6.00 -19.65
C ALA A 326 5.36 -6.38 -19.85
N VAL A 327 4.42 -5.79 -19.11
CA VAL A 327 2.97 -6.04 -19.22
C VAL A 327 2.32 -5.11 -20.24
N PHE A 328 2.62 -3.81 -20.18
CA PHE A 328 1.90 -2.76 -20.91
C PHE A 328 2.70 -2.10 -22.05
N GLY A 329 3.98 -2.42 -22.19
CA GLY A 329 4.84 -1.90 -23.27
C GLY A 329 5.66 -0.67 -22.90
N ASP A 330 6.49 -0.26 -23.86
CA ASP A 330 7.48 0.81 -23.69
C ASP A 330 6.82 2.17 -23.49
N ASP A 331 5.79 2.49 -24.26
CA ASP A 331 5.12 3.79 -24.18
C ASP A 331 4.49 4.00 -22.80
N TYR A 332 3.90 2.94 -22.22
CA TYR A 332 3.41 2.98 -20.83
C TYR A 332 4.55 3.27 -19.83
N PHE A 333 5.67 2.58 -19.95
CA PHE A 333 6.83 2.77 -19.08
C PHE A 333 7.35 4.22 -19.12
N TYR A 334 7.58 4.76 -20.31
CA TYR A 334 8.05 6.14 -20.47
C TYR A 334 7.02 7.16 -20.00
N HIS A 335 5.73 6.88 -20.18
CA HIS A 335 4.67 7.72 -19.62
C HIS A 335 4.67 7.73 -18.09
N GLN A 336 4.87 6.58 -17.44
CA GLN A 336 4.99 6.53 -15.98
C GLN A 336 6.24 7.30 -15.49
N LEU A 337 7.38 7.11 -16.10
CA LEU A 337 8.58 7.89 -15.80
C LEU A 337 8.34 9.41 -15.94
N TYR A 338 7.66 9.83 -16.98
CA TYR A 338 7.28 11.22 -17.18
C TYR A 338 6.38 11.75 -16.07
N ARG A 339 5.33 11.02 -15.70
CA ARG A 339 4.43 11.39 -14.60
C ARG A 339 5.20 11.53 -13.28
N ILE A 340 6.09 10.60 -12.99
CA ILE A 340 6.97 10.66 -11.81
C ILE A 340 7.87 11.89 -11.87
N SER A 341 8.45 12.21 -13.03
CA SER A 341 9.30 13.40 -13.19
C SER A 341 8.55 14.70 -12.88
N LEU A 342 7.28 14.81 -13.30
CA LEU A 342 6.43 15.95 -12.98
C LEU A 342 6.17 16.07 -11.46
N GLN A 343 5.93 14.97 -10.77
CA GLN A 343 5.74 14.95 -9.32
C GLN A 343 7.01 15.39 -8.60
N LEU A 344 8.17 14.86 -8.99
CA LEU A 344 9.47 15.20 -8.40
C LEU A 344 9.85 16.67 -8.61
N ARG A 345 9.62 17.19 -9.81
CA ARG A 345 9.84 18.63 -10.14
C ARG A 345 8.95 19.54 -9.29
N ASN A 346 7.70 19.15 -9.07
CA ASN A 346 6.80 19.91 -8.24
C ASN A 346 7.20 19.83 -6.75
N ALA A 347 7.53 18.65 -6.26
CA ALA A 347 7.96 18.46 -4.87
C ALA A 347 9.27 19.18 -4.54
N ALA A 348 10.23 19.24 -5.46
CA ALA A 348 11.50 19.93 -5.27
C ALA A 348 11.38 21.44 -4.99
N LYS A 349 10.19 22.02 -5.15
CA LYS A 349 9.91 23.41 -4.75
C LYS A 349 9.83 23.60 -3.22
N THR A 350 9.54 22.54 -2.48
CA THR A 350 9.32 22.57 -1.02
C THR A 350 10.06 21.48 -0.26
N ASP A 351 10.35 20.34 -0.88
CA ASP A 351 11.12 19.25 -0.29
C ASP A 351 12.61 19.45 -0.60
N THR A 352 13.37 19.85 0.41
CA THR A 352 14.81 20.14 0.34
C THR A 352 15.67 19.08 1.01
N ILE A 353 15.10 17.89 1.29
CA ILE A 353 15.82 16.81 1.95
C ILE A 353 16.33 15.82 0.88
N PRO A 354 17.64 15.55 0.81
CA PRO A 354 18.21 14.63 -0.16
C PRO A 354 17.82 13.16 0.13
N VAL A 355 18.00 12.30 -0.86
CA VAL A 355 17.70 10.85 -0.75
C VAL A 355 18.50 10.18 0.37
N LEU A 356 19.78 10.53 0.53
CA LEU A 356 20.64 9.98 1.60
C LEU A 356 20.42 10.68 2.95
N ASN A 357 19.16 10.67 3.40
CA ASN A 357 18.76 11.22 4.69
C ASN A 357 17.61 10.41 5.28
N GLU A 358 17.68 10.05 6.56
CA GLU A 358 16.58 9.29 7.23
C GLU A 358 15.24 10.03 7.25
N LYS A 359 15.26 11.36 7.10
CA LYS A 359 14.06 12.22 7.06
C LYS A 359 13.56 12.51 5.65
N ALA A 360 14.15 11.88 4.62
CA ALA A 360 13.70 12.05 3.26
C ALA A 360 12.24 11.60 3.12
N SER A 361 11.51 12.27 2.22
CA SER A 361 10.11 11.94 1.97
C SER A 361 9.96 10.61 1.24
N SER A 362 8.78 10.00 1.32
CA SER A 362 8.46 8.81 0.51
C SER A 362 8.72 9.07 -0.98
N LEU A 363 8.37 10.26 -1.49
CA LEU A 363 8.63 10.62 -2.89
C LEU A 363 10.13 10.54 -3.24
N SER A 364 11.00 10.96 -2.30
CA SER A 364 12.46 10.89 -2.48
C SER A 364 12.98 9.46 -2.47
N PHE A 365 12.55 8.61 -1.52
CA PHE A 365 13.02 7.24 -1.46
C PHE A 365 12.53 6.39 -2.65
N TYR A 366 11.24 6.49 -2.99
CA TYR A 366 10.58 5.68 -4.01
C TYR A 366 10.88 6.21 -5.41
N GLN A 367 10.35 7.39 -5.74
CA GLN A 367 10.32 7.91 -7.10
C GLN A 367 11.68 8.45 -7.56
N LYS A 368 12.34 9.26 -6.72
CA LYS A 368 13.69 9.75 -7.06
C LYS A 368 14.71 8.62 -7.02
N GLY A 369 14.57 7.68 -6.07
CA GLY A 369 15.36 6.45 -6.03
C GLY A 369 15.23 5.61 -7.31
N ALA A 370 14.01 5.43 -7.81
CA ALA A 370 13.75 4.72 -9.07
C ALA A 370 14.38 5.44 -10.28
N TRP A 371 14.26 6.77 -10.35
CA TRP A 371 14.92 7.57 -11.40
C TRP A 371 16.44 7.46 -11.34
N ALA A 372 17.03 7.48 -10.15
CA ALA A 372 18.46 7.28 -9.96
C ALA A 372 18.92 5.93 -10.53
N LEU A 373 18.18 4.85 -10.28
CA LEU A 373 18.47 3.53 -10.86
C LEU A 373 18.28 3.50 -12.37
N HIS A 374 17.25 4.17 -12.89
CA HIS A 374 17.03 4.31 -14.34
C HIS A 374 18.22 5.00 -15.01
N THR A 375 18.68 6.11 -14.45
CA THR A 375 19.84 6.86 -14.96
C THR A 375 21.11 5.98 -15.01
N ILE A 376 21.39 5.20 -13.94
CA ILE A 376 22.53 4.26 -13.99
C ILE A 376 22.34 3.25 -15.11
N ARG A 377 21.15 2.62 -15.21
CA ARG A 377 20.89 1.56 -16.20
C ARG A 377 21.00 2.06 -17.64
N GLU A 378 20.54 3.27 -17.92
CA GLU A 378 20.69 3.88 -19.24
C GLU A 378 22.15 4.27 -19.54
N ALA A 379 22.89 4.76 -18.55
CA ALA A 379 24.30 5.16 -18.71
C ALA A 379 25.24 3.98 -18.97
N ILE A 380 25.04 2.84 -18.27
CA ILE A 380 25.95 1.70 -18.40
C ILE A 380 25.41 0.54 -19.23
N GLY A 381 24.13 0.63 -19.61
CA GLY A 381 23.39 -0.41 -20.35
C GLY A 381 22.79 -1.51 -19.45
N PRO A 382 21.75 -2.21 -19.93
CA PRO A 382 21.00 -3.17 -19.15
C PRO A 382 21.80 -4.40 -18.69
N LYS A 383 22.73 -4.92 -19.51
CA LYS A 383 23.53 -6.09 -19.16
C LYS A 383 24.55 -5.82 -18.05
N PRO A 384 25.38 -4.75 -18.09
CA PRO A 384 26.25 -4.38 -16.96
C PRO A 384 25.47 -4.07 -15.70
N PHE A 385 24.32 -3.39 -15.80
CA PHE A 385 23.45 -3.11 -14.66
C PHE A 385 22.97 -4.40 -13.99
N GLN A 386 22.40 -5.35 -14.76
CA GLN A 386 21.98 -6.67 -14.24
C GLN A 386 23.13 -7.42 -13.58
N LYS A 387 24.34 -7.38 -14.18
CA LYS A 387 25.54 -8.00 -13.62
C LYS A 387 25.90 -7.41 -12.26
N ALA A 388 25.85 -6.09 -12.11
CA ALA A 388 26.08 -5.39 -10.85
C ALA A 388 25.07 -5.78 -9.78
N VAL A 389 23.76 -5.73 -10.13
CA VAL A 389 22.67 -6.14 -9.23
C VAL A 389 22.82 -7.59 -8.77
N LYS A 390 23.10 -8.51 -9.69
CA LYS A 390 23.33 -9.92 -9.34
C LYS A 390 24.53 -10.12 -8.41
N SER A 391 25.63 -9.38 -8.64
CA SER A 391 26.82 -9.39 -7.78
C SER A 391 26.51 -8.85 -6.39
N TYR A 392 25.78 -7.72 -6.32
CA TYR A 392 25.32 -7.11 -5.08
C TYR A 392 24.49 -8.08 -4.23
N LEU A 393 23.44 -8.68 -4.81
CA LEU A 393 22.59 -9.66 -4.13
C LEU A 393 23.37 -10.92 -3.68
N LYS A 394 24.32 -11.39 -4.49
CA LYS A 394 25.14 -12.54 -4.14
C LYS A 394 26.08 -12.25 -2.97
N LYS A 395 26.77 -11.10 -2.99
CA LYS A 395 27.77 -10.70 -2.00
C LYS A 395 27.16 -10.37 -0.64
N TYR A 396 26.04 -9.69 -0.66
CA TYR A 396 25.39 -9.20 0.55
C TYR A 396 24.13 -10.00 0.97
N ARG A 397 24.00 -11.20 0.47
CA ARG A 397 22.86 -12.08 0.76
C ARG A 397 22.65 -12.26 2.25
N PHE A 398 21.46 -11.92 2.74
CA PHE A 398 21.03 -11.92 4.14
C PHE A 398 21.86 -11.02 5.06
N LYS A 399 22.40 -9.95 4.51
CA LYS A 399 23.16 -8.94 5.25
C LYS A 399 22.50 -7.57 5.11
N ASN A 400 22.97 -6.64 5.94
CA ASN A 400 22.61 -5.24 5.85
C ASN A 400 23.68 -4.47 5.07
N VAL A 401 23.28 -3.41 4.38
CA VAL A 401 24.10 -2.68 3.39
C VAL A 401 23.87 -1.18 3.46
N GLU A 402 24.85 -0.46 2.90
CA GLU A 402 24.82 0.96 2.65
C GLU A 402 24.88 1.27 1.15
N THR A 403 24.63 2.52 0.79
CA THR A 403 24.65 2.97 -0.61
C THR A 403 25.97 2.64 -1.32
N ASP A 404 27.10 2.81 -0.65
CA ASP A 404 28.42 2.59 -1.24
C ASP A 404 28.67 1.12 -1.55
N ASP A 405 28.03 0.20 -0.85
CA ASP A 405 28.09 -1.24 -1.16
C ASP A 405 27.51 -1.56 -2.56
N PHE A 406 26.40 -0.92 -2.91
CA PHE A 406 25.81 -1.07 -4.25
C PHE A 406 26.65 -0.33 -5.31
N LEU A 407 27.06 0.92 -5.05
CA LEU A 407 27.86 1.71 -5.98
C LEU A 407 29.21 1.05 -6.29
N ALA A 408 29.81 0.35 -5.32
CA ALA A 408 31.02 -0.44 -5.55
C ALA A 408 30.80 -1.58 -6.56
N GLU A 409 29.64 -2.24 -6.57
CA GLU A 409 29.33 -3.28 -7.55
C GLU A 409 29.00 -2.67 -8.93
N ILE A 410 28.42 -1.47 -9.00
CA ILE A 410 28.27 -0.69 -10.24
C ILE A 410 29.65 -0.35 -10.82
N LYS A 411 30.57 0.18 -10.00
CA LYS A 411 31.94 0.53 -10.43
C LYS A 411 32.71 -0.67 -10.97
N LYS A 412 32.52 -1.85 -10.40
CA LYS A 412 33.12 -3.09 -10.91
C LYS A 412 32.53 -3.52 -12.26
N ALA A 413 31.23 -3.37 -12.44
CA ALA A 413 30.55 -3.77 -13.67
C ALA A 413 30.79 -2.79 -14.83
N ALA A 414 30.98 -1.50 -14.50
CA ALA A 414 31.21 -0.39 -15.44
C ALA A 414 32.31 0.56 -14.90
N PRO A 415 33.60 0.22 -15.06
CA PRO A 415 34.71 1.01 -14.48
C PRO A 415 34.77 2.47 -14.92
N ASN A 416 34.23 2.80 -16.07
CA ASN A 416 34.21 4.17 -16.62
C ASN A 416 33.03 5.02 -16.09
N PHE A 417 32.07 4.41 -15.39
CA PHE A 417 30.95 5.17 -14.80
C PHE A 417 31.43 5.93 -13.56
N ASP A 418 31.14 7.22 -13.50
CA ASP A 418 31.51 8.09 -12.39
C ASP A 418 30.48 7.98 -11.26
N THR A 419 30.71 7.03 -10.36
CA THR A 419 29.84 6.78 -9.21
C THR A 419 29.80 7.92 -8.21
N GLU A 420 30.89 8.71 -8.07
CA GLU A 420 30.95 9.85 -7.15
C GLU A 420 30.10 11.02 -7.66
N LYS A 421 30.23 11.37 -8.94
CA LYS A 421 29.38 12.38 -9.59
C LYS A 421 27.92 11.97 -9.53
N PHE A 422 27.60 10.70 -9.80
CA PHE A 422 26.23 10.18 -9.70
C PHE A 422 25.70 10.33 -8.27
N LYS A 423 26.43 9.86 -7.26
CA LYS A 423 26.05 9.94 -5.84
C LYS A 423 25.76 11.40 -5.44
N LYS A 424 26.65 12.31 -5.79
CA LYS A 424 26.50 13.74 -5.49
C LYS A 424 25.22 14.32 -6.11
N ASN A 425 24.96 14.04 -7.39
CA ASN A 425 23.86 14.68 -8.12
C ASN A 425 22.48 14.04 -7.80
N TRP A 426 22.41 12.72 -7.67
CA TRP A 426 21.12 12.03 -7.54
C TRP A 426 20.73 11.71 -6.11
N LEU A 427 21.71 11.48 -5.22
CA LEU A 427 21.44 10.98 -3.88
C LEU A 427 21.72 12.00 -2.78
N GLU A 428 22.72 12.89 -2.95
CA GLU A 428 23.11 13.90 -1.96
C GLU A 428 22.56 15.29 -2.28
N ASP A 429 22.22 15.58 -3.53
CA ASP A 429 21.48 16.78 -3.92
C ASP A 429 19.97 16.53 -3.79
N TYR A 430 19.22 17.45 -3.19
CA TYR A 430 17.76 17.37 -3.11
C TYR A 430 17.07 17.72 -4.44
N HIS A 431 17.69 18.50 -5.31
CA HIS A 431 17.12 18.85 -6.61
C HIS A 431 16.92 17.61 -7.51
N PHE A 432 15.83 17.61 -8.25
CA PHE A 432 15.63 16.62 -9.30
C PHE A 432 16.38 17.01 -10.57
N GLN A 433 17.15 16.11 -11.14
CA GLN A 433 18.00 16.35 -12.32
C GLN A 433 17.13 16.42 -13.59
N THR A 434 16.37 17.50 -13.74
CA THR A 434 15.31 17.68 -14.73
C THR A 434 15.82 17.56 -16.17
N GLU A 435 16.96 18.18 -16.48
CA GLU A 435 17.49 18.19 -17.86
C GLU A 435 17.96 16.79 -18.29
N GLU A 436 18.65 16.07 -17.39
CA GLU A 436 19.07 14.69 -17.64
C GLU A 436 17.85 13.77 -17.80
N ALA A 437 16.84 13.89 -16.96
CA ALA A 437 15.61 13.14 -17.07
C ALA A 437 14.85 13.43 -18.38
N ASN A 438 14.75 14.70 -18.77
CA ASN A 438 14.13 15.07 -20.06
C ASN A 438 14.91 14.51 -21.26
N ALA A 439 16.24 14.49 -21.21
CA ALA A 439 17.06 13.90 -22.27
C ALA A 439 16.80 12.39 -22.41
N LEU A 440 16.66 11.67 -21.28
CA LEU A 440 16.31 10.25 -21.28
C LEU A 440 14.87 10.00 -21.79
N LEU A 441 13.90 10.80 -21.38
CA LEU A 441 12.52 10.70 -21.87
C LEU A 441 12.42 10.92 -23.38
N ARG A 442 13.19 11.86 -23.94
CA ARG A 442 13.23 12.15 -25.39
C ARG A 442 13.81 11.03 -26.24
N GLN A 443 14.35 9.97 -25.66
CA GLN A 443 14.74 8.78 -26.39
C GLN A 443 13.52 7.98 -26.89
N SER A 444 12.36 8.14 -26.26
CA SER A 444 11.09 7.52 -26.68
C SER A 444 10.42 8.35 -27.78
N PRO A 445 10.10 7.77 -28.96
CA PRO A 445 9.33 8.45 -30.01
C PRO A 445 7.96 8.93 -29.50
N PHE A 446 7.29 8.12 -28.67
CA PHE A 446 6.03 8.49 -28.01
C PHE A 446 6.19 9.77 -27.17
N MET A 447 7.24 9.86 -26.35
CA MET A 447 7.49 11.06 -25.54
C MET A 447 7.82 12.29 -26.36
N GLN A 448 8.56 12.14 -27.46
CA GLN A 448 8.79 13.24 -28.40
C GLN A 448 7.46 13.78 -28.94
N GLN A 449 6.58 12.89 -29.39
CA GLN A 449 5.26 13.25 -29.89
C GLN A 449 4.38 13.90 -28.82
N LEU A 450 4.39 13.38 -27.59
CA LEU A 450 3.64 13.98 -26.47
C LEU A 450 4.13 15.41 -26.17
N PHE A 451 5.45 15.63 -26.15
CA PHE A 451 6.01 16.97 -25.95
C PHE A 451 5.68 17.90 -27.12
N GLU A 452 5.66 17.42 -28.37
CA GLU A 452 5.20 18.20 -29.51
C GLU A 452 3.76 18.67 -29.34
N ILE A 453 2.84 17.74 -29.02
CA ILE A 453 1.42 18.07 -28.81
C ILE A 453 1.24 19.06 -27.65
N GLN A 454 2.00 18.93 -26.57
CA GLN A 454 1.96 19.89 -25.45
C GLN A 454 2.38 21.31 -25.86
N GLN A 455 3.26 21.49 -26.83
CA GLN A 455 3.61 22.81 -27.35
C GLN A 455 2.44 23.47 -28.12
N LEU A 456 1.54 22.68 -28.67
CA LEU A 456 0.38 23.18 -29.42
C LEU A 456 -0.67 23.84 -28.53
N ARG A 457 -0.62 23.68 -27.20
CA ARG A 457 -1.53 24.35 -26.23
C ARG A 457 -1.62 25.87 -26.42
N LYS A 458 -0.57 26.50 -27.00
CA LYS A 458 -0.49 27.95 -27.18
C LYS A 458 -1.12 28.42 -28.47
N LYS A 459 -1.58 27.53 -29.34
CA LYS A 459 -2.15 27.80 -30.66
C LYS A 459 -3.67 27.67 -30.62
N ALA A 460 -4.35 28.40 -31.50
CA ALA A 460 -5.79 28.27 -31.68
C ALA A 460 -6.15 26.88 -32.19
N LEU A 461 -7.36 26.37 -31.83
CA LEU A 461 -7.82 25.07 -32.30
C LEU A 461 -7.84 24.99 -33.83
N THR A 462 -8.23 26.06 -34.51
CA THR A 462 -8.26 26.14 -35.98
C THR A 462 -6.96 25.81 -36.65
N GLU A 463 -5.83 26.14 -36.02
CA GLU A 463 -4.49 25.82 -36.53
C GLU A 463 -4.10 24.35 -36.34
N ASN A 464 -4.68 23.70 -35.33
CA ASN A 464 -4.31 22.35 -34.90
C ASN A 464 -5.36 21.28 -35.27
N LYS A 465 -6.57 21.68 -35.71
CA LYS A 465 -7.73 20.78 -35.88
C LYS A 465 -7.43 19.58 -36.76
N GLN A 466 -6.77 19.81 -37.91
CA GLN A 466 -6.40 18.72 -38.80
C GLN A 466 -5.47 17.72 -38.12
N ARG A 467 -4.41 18.22 -37.48
CA ARG A 467 -3.43 17.38 -36.77
C ARG A 467 -4.08 16.59 -35.64
N TYR A 468 -4.99 17.22 -34.88
CA TYR A 468 -5.75 16.53 -33.80
C TYR A 468 -6.66 15.45 -34.35
N THR A 469 -7.36 15.70 -35.48
CA THR A 469 -8.20 14.71 -36.14
C THR A 469 -7.38 13.47 -36.53
N GLU A 470 -6.24 13.67 -37.21
CA GLU A 470 -5.33 12.58 -37.62
C GLU A 470 -4.86 11.74 -36.44
N LEU A 471 -4.47 12.38 -35.31
CA LEU A 471 -3.99 11.68 -34.12
C LEU A 471 -5.11 10.95 -33.37
N LEU A 472 -6.29 11.55 -33.28
CA LEU A 472 -7.44 10.92 -32.61
C LEU A 472 -7.94 9.69 -33.36
N GLN A 473 -7.76 9.65 -34.71
CA GLN A 473 -8.10 8.49 -35.56
C GLN A 473 -7.02 7.41 -35.60
N SER A 474 -5.78 7.74 -35.23
CA SER A 474 -4.64 6.81 -35.31
C SER A 474 -4.54 5.91 -34.09
N ASP A 475 -3.68 4.87 -34.14
CA ASP A 475 -3.39 3.94 -33.06
C ASP A 475 -2.33 4.46 -32.08
N VAL A 476 -2.17 5.79 -31.96
CA VAL A 476 -1.23 6.36 -30.98
C VAL A 476 -1.65 6.02 -29.54
N PHE A 477 -0.66 5.89 -28.67
CA PHE A 477 -0.90 5.57 -27.27
C PHE A 477 -1.80 6.63 -26.61
N TYR A 478 -2.74 6.19 -25.79
CA TYR A 478 -3.84 7.01 -25.25
C TYR A 478 -3.44 8.37 -24.64
N PRO A 479 -2.25 8.57 -24.00
CA PRO A 479 -1.89 9.87 -23.43
C PRO A 479 -1.77 11.00 -24.45
N ILE A 480 -1.49 10.69 -25.73
CA ILE A 480 -1.54 11.66 -26.83
C ILE A 480 -2.98 12.15 -27.01
N LYS A 481 -3.92 11.22 -27.07
CA LYS A 481 -5.36 11.52 -27.27
C LYS A 481 -5.94 12.26 -26.07
N THR A 482 -5.60 11.83 -24.86
CA THR A 482 -6.07 12.49 -23.63
C THR A 482 -5.46 13.89 -23.45
N GLU A 483 -4.22 14.11 -23.91
CA GLU A 483 -3.61 15.44 -23.96
C GLU A 483 -4.38 16.38 -24.91
N ILE A 484 -4.77 15.88 -26.09
CA ILE A 484 -5.61 16.66 -27.02
C ILE A 484 -6.95 17.01 -26.38
N LEU A 485 -7.65 16.03 -25.75
CA LEU A 485 -8.92 16.27 -25.07
C LEU A 485 -8.78 17.27 -23.91
N TYR A 486 -7.69 17.21 -23.16
CA TYR A 486 -7.39 18.20 -22.13
C TYR A 486 -7.25 19.63 -22.70
N GLN A 487 -6.63 19.77 -23.88
CA GLN A 487 -6.51 21.07 -24.56
C GLN A 487 -7.84 21.59 -25.08
N LEU A 488 -8.79 20.70 -25.36
CA LEU A 488 -10.17 21.06 -25.77
C LEU A 488 -11.07 21.44 -24.62
N LYS A 489 -10.64 21.31 -23.37
CA LYS A 489 -11.46 21.51 -22.18
C LYS A 489 -12.16 22.89 -22.18
N ASP A 490 -11.42 23.95 -22.46
CA ASP A 490 -11.89 25.33 -22.41
C ASP A 490 -12.34 25.86 -23.80
N VAL A 491 -12.39 24.99 -24.83
CA VAL A 491 -12.89 25.32 -26.16
C VAL A 491 -14.42 25.22 -26.20
N THR A 492 -15.10 26.09 -26.95
CA THR A 492 -16.56 26.06 -27.09
C THR A 492 -17.03 24.71 -27.62
N PHE A 493 -18.23 24.27 -27.20
CA PHE A 493 -18.73 22.97 -27.66
C PHE A 493 -18.87 22.92 -29.18
N ALA A 494 -19.35 23.97 -29.83
CA ALA A 494 -19.54 24.01 -31.29
C ALA A 494 -18.23 23.77 -32.07
N GLU A 495 -17.10 24.27 -31.56
CA GLU A 495 -15.80 24.10 -32.22
C GLU A 495 -15.23 22.69 -32.03
N LYS A 496 -15.46 22.06 -30.85
CA LYS A 496 -14.88 20.74 -30.51
C LYS A 496 -15.82 19.55 -30.78
N ALA A 497 -17.10 19.77 -31.09
CA ALA A 497 -18.13 18.73 -31.21
C ALA A 497 -17.73 17.59 -32.17
N GLU A 498 -17.17 17.90 -33.33
CA GLU A 498 -16.72 16.93 -34.32
C GLU A 498 -15.63 16.00 -33.74
N LEU A 499 -14.64 16.58 -33.06
CA LEU A 499 -13.55 15.85 -32.45
C LEU A 499 -14.04 14.95 -31.29
N LEU A 500 -14.98 15.43 -30.47
CA LEU A 500 -15.60 14.65 -29.40
C LEU A 500 -16.42 13.48 -29.98
N SER A 501 -17.21 13.70 -31.01
CA SER A 501 -17.98 12.65 -31.68
C SER A 501 -17.09 11.57 -32.27
N LEU A 502 -15.96 11.96 -32.86
CA LEU A 502 -14.94 11.03 -33.40
C LEU A 502 -14.36 10.15 -32.29
N VAL A 503 -14.00 10.77 -31.16
CA VAL A 503 -13.32 10.07 -30.06
C VAL A 503 -14.25 9.12 -29.31
N LEU A 504 -15.55 9.40 -29.23
CA LEU A 504 -16.53 8.50 -28.61
C LEU A 504 -16.69 7.17 -29.37
N GLN A 505 -16.26 7.09 -30.63
CA GLN A 505 -16.28 5.84 -31.40
C GLN A 505 -15.12 4.89 -31.02
N THR A 506 -14.12 5.35 -30.25
CA THR A 506 -13.02 4.50 -29.82
C THR A 506 -13.47 3.49 -28.74
N ASN A 507 -12.79 2.32 -28.71
CA ASN A 507 -12.89 1.36 -27.63
C ASN A 507 -11.84 1.57 -26.53
N ASP A 508 -11.01 2.61 -26.62
CA ASP A 508 -10.00 2.91 -25.60
C ASP A 508 -10.64 3.52 -24.36
N VAL A 509 -10.66 2.73 -23.29
CA VAL A 509 -11.30 3.09 -22.01
C VAL A 509 -10.73 4.41 -21.43
N LYS A 510 -9.41 4.63 -21.55
CA LYS A 510 -8.79 5.85 -21.00
C LYS A 510 -9.11 7.09 -21.82
N VAL A 511 -9.29 6.92 -23.12
CA VAL A 511 -9.72 8.02 -24.00
C VAL A 511 -11.19 8.36 -23.74
N ARG A 512 -12.06 7.37 -23.59
CA ARG A 512 -13.49 7.57 -23.25
C ARG A 512 -13.66 8.19 -21.87
N GLN A 513 -12.86 7.80 -20.90
CA GLN A 513 -12.80 8.44 -19.58
C GLN A 513 -12.45 9.93 -19.68
N ALA A 514 -11.44 10.28 -20.49
CA ALA A 514 -11.07 11.67 -20.74
C ALA A 514 -12.19 12.48 -21.43
N VAL A 515 -12.99 11.85 -22.31
CA VAL A 515 -14.20 12.51 -22.86
C VAL A 515 -15.18 12.81 -21.74
N ALA A 516 -15.45 11.87 -20.84
CA ALA A 516 -16.33 12.08 -19.70
C ALA A 516 -15.88 13.27 -18.83
N GLU A 517 -14.56 13.36 -18.58
CA GLU A 517 -13.96 14.42 -17.73
C GLU A 517 -13.95 15.81 -18.41
N PHE A 518 -13.59 15.89 -19.71
CA PHE A 518 -13.21 17.14 -20.34
C PHE A 518 -14.26 17.71 -21.32
N THR A 519 -15.42 17.04 -21.51
CA THR A 519 -16.48 17.56 -22.40
C THR A 519 -17.01 18.90 -21.92
N GLY A 520 -17.19 19.06 -20.59
CA GLY A 520 -17.78 20.28 -20.01
C GLY A 520 -19.29 20.33 -20.24
N GLU A 521 -19.81 21.42 -20.79
CA GLU A 521 -21.22 21.58 -21.12
C GLU A 521 -21.65 20.58 -22.20
N ILE A 522 -22.81 19.92 -21.99
CA ILE A 522 -23.36 18.92 -22.90
C ILE A 522 -24.68 19.47 -23.47
N PRO A 523 -24.70 19.88 -24.74
CA PRO A 523 -25.96 20.31 -25.35
C PRO A 523 -26.86 19.11 -25.65
N VAL A 524 -28.17 19.35 -25.78
CA VAL A 524 -29.17 18.31 -26.09
C VAL A 524 -28.84 17.52 -27.34
N SER A 525 -28.24 18.15 -28.36
CA SER A 525 -27.79 17.46 -29.59
C SER A 525 -26.67 16.43 -29.38
N PHE A 526 -25.96 16.48 -28.26
CA PHE A 526 -24.85 15.55 -27.94
C PHE A 526 -25.23 14.56 -26.83
N GLN A 527 -26.39 14.72 -26.20
CA GLN A 527 -26.87 13.92 -25.07
C GLN A 527 -26.79 12.42 -25.35
N SER A 528 -27.38 11.94 -26.45
CA SER A 528 -27.41 10.51 -26.77
C SER A 528 -26.02 9.94 -27.06
N SER A 529 -25.11 10.72 -27.62
CA SER A 529 -23.71 10.30 -27.77
C SER A 529 -22.99 10.17 -26.44
N TYR A 530 -23.20 11.12 -25.52
CA TYR A 530 -22.60 11.09 -24.18
C TYR A 530 -23.20 9.97 -23.30
N GLU A 531 -24.47 9.65 -23.45
CA GLU A 531 -25.15 8.55 -22.77
C GLU A 531 -24.48 7.18 -22.99
N THR A 532 -23.76 7.00 -24.10
CA THR A 532 -22.98 5.77 -24.35
C THR A 532 -21.91 5.50 -23.29
N LEU A 533 -21.49 6.52 -22.53
CA LEU A 533 -20.54 6.41 -21.45
C LEU A 533 -21.14 5.74 -20.20
N LEU A 534 -22.47 5.64 -20.09
CA LEU A 534 -23.12 4.89 -19.00
C LEU A 534 -22.89 3.37 -19.10
N ASP A 535 -22.51 2.85 -20.26
CA ASP A 535 -22.20 1.45 -20.49
C ASP A 535 -20.68 1.18 -20.60
N ASP A 536 -19.85 2.17 -20.23
CA ASP A 536 -18.41 2.09 -20.38
C ASP A 536 -17.79 0.92 -19.60
N ALA A 537 -16.62 0.47 -20.06
CA ALA A 537 -15.82 -0.56 -19.40
C ALA A 537 -14.97 -0.01 -18.22
N SER A 538 -15.37 1.13 -17.64
CA SER A 538 -14.76 1.78 -16.48
C SER A 538 -15.85 2.24 -15.52
N TYR A 539 -15.74 1.91 -14.24
CA TYR A 539 -16.65 2.41 -13.21
C TYR A 539 -16.51 3.92 -13.02
N ASP A 540 -15.29 4.44 -13.07
CA ASP A 540 -15.02 5.88 -12.98
C ASP A 540 -15.72 6.64 -14.14
N THR A 541 -15.67 6.12 -15.36
CA THR A 541 -16.36 6.72 -16.52
C THR A 541 -17.87 6.72 -16.32
N ARG A 542 -18.45 5.58 -15.88
CA ARG A 542 -19.90 5.48 -15.60
C ARG A 542 -20.33 6.46 -14.51
N GLU A 543 -19.52 6.62 -13.45
CA GLU A 543 -19.79 7.53 -12.34
C GLU A 543 -19.83 8.99 -12.82
N ILE A 544 -18.81 9.42 -13.58
CA ILE A 544 -18.76 10.78 -14.13
C ILE A 544 -19.94 11.02 -15.07
N ALA A 545 -20.23 10.07 -15.96
CA ALA A 545 -21.31 10.20 -16.92
C ALA A 545 -22.70 10.26 -16.24
N PHE A 546 -22.95 9.37 -15.27
CA PHE A 546 -24.20 9.34 -14.54
C PHE A 546 -24.44 10.63 -13.76
N MET A 547 -23.43 11.10 -13.02
CA MET A 547 -23.52 12.36 -12.29
C MET A 547 -23.77 13.56 -13.21
N THR A 548 -23.07 13.61 -14.34
CA THR A 548 -23.17 14.72 -15.29
C THR A 548 -24.52 14.74 -15.98
N LEU A 549 -24.98 13.60 -16.49
CA LEU A 549 -26.28 13.49 -17.16
C LEU A 549 -27.45 13.75 -16.20
N TRP A 550 -27.39 13.20 -14.98
CA TRP A 550 -28.43 13.41 -13.98
C TRP A 550 -28.60 14.87 -13.59
N LYS A 551 -27.52 15.64 -13.55
CA LYS A 551 -27.54 17.08 -13.25
C LYS A 551 -27.96 17.93 -14.46
N THR A 552 -27.48 17.57 -15.66
CA THR A 552 -27.64 18.39 -16.86
C THR A 552 -29.06 18.25 -17.46
N PHE A 553 -29.66 17.05 -17.36
CA PHE A 553 -30.96 16.73 -17.97
C PHE A 553 -31.98 16.27 -16.91
N PRO A 554 -32.55 17.22 -16.13
CA PRO A 554 -33.50 16.89 -15.07
C PRO A 554 -34.72 16.10 -15.56
N GLU A 555 -35.20 16.35 -16.79
CA GLU A 555 -36.31 15.66 -17.44
C GLU A 555 -36.04 14.17 -17.71
N ASN A 556 -34.77 13.75 -17.72
CA ASN A 556 -34.35 12.37 -17.98
C ASN A 556 -33.87 11.64 -16.73
N GLN A 557 -33.97 12.22 -15.54
CA GLN A 557 -33.50 11.63 -14.28
C GLN A 557 -34.07 10.23 -14.03
N ALA A 558 -35.33 10.01 -14.26
CA ALA A 558 -36.01 8.72 -14.10
C ALA A 558 -35.34 7.63 -14.98
N LYS A 559 -35.07 7.95 -16.25
CA LYS A 559 -34.36 7.07 -17.21
C LYS A 559 -32.97 6.69 -16.69
N TYR A 560 -32.22 7.64 -16.15
CA TYR A 560 -30.87 7.38 -15.64
C TYR A 560 -30.87 6.56 -14.35
N LEU A 561 -31.85 6.78 -13.48
CA LEU A 561 -32.04 5.96 -12.27
C LEU A 561 -32.44 4.52 -12.63
N GLU A 562 -33.35 4.30 -13.58
CA GLU A 562 -33.70 2.96 -14.08
C GLU A 562 -32.44 2.23 -14.60
N LYS A 563 -31.60 2.90 -15.38
CA LYS A 563 -30.34 2.36 -15.90
C LYS A 563 -29.38 1.96 -14.78
N ALA A 564 -29.28 2.75 -13.72
CA ALA A 564 -28.31 2.59 -12.65
C ALA A 564 -28.78 1.70 -11.48
N GLN A 565 -30.04 1.28 -11.43
CA GLN A 565 -30.67 0.63 -10.26
C GLN A 565 -29.95 -0.62 -9.75
N HIS A 566 -29.22 -1.35 -10.61
CA HIS A 566 -28.49 -2.56 -10.26
C HIS A 566 -26.97 -2.39 -10.24
N TRP A 567 -26.46 -1.19 -10.44
CA TRP A 567 -25.04 -0.94 -10.42
C TRP A 567 -24.50 -1.02 -8.99
N ILE A 568 -23.28 -1.55 -8.86
CA ILE A 568 -22.54 -1.61 -7.59
C ILE A 568 -21.32 -0.69 -7.64
N GLY A 569 -20.52 -0.77 -8.70
CA GLY A 569 -19.24 -0.07 -8.82
C GLY A 569 -18.06 -0.87 -8.26
N GLY A 570 -16.99 -0.18 -7.93
CA GLY A 570 -15.78 -0.77 -7.33
C GLY A 570 -15.99 -1.28 -5.90
N ASN A 571 -14.89 -1.57 -5.21
CA ASN A 571 -14.93 -2.07 -3.83
C ASN A 571 -15.56 -1.05 -2.84
N ASP A 572 -15.48 0.24 -3.14
CA ASP A 572 -16.10 1.33 -2.38
C ASP A 572 -17.60 1.51 -2.65
N LYS A 573 -18.18 0.69 -3.55
CA LYS A 573 -19.59 0.74 -3.95
C LYS A 573 -20.05 2.11 -4.47
N SER A 574 -19.15 2.84 -5.13
CA SER A 574 -19.41 4.22 -5.55
C SER A 574 -20.68 4.39 -6.37
N LEU A 575 -20.90 3.55 -7.38
CA LEU A 575 -22.10 3.65 -8.24
C LEU A 575 -23.39 3.29 -7.49
N ARG A 576 -23.35 2.31 -6.56
CA ARG A 576 -24.53 1.96 -5.75
C ARG A 576 -24.90 3.11 -4.80
N ILE A 577 -23.93 3.66 -4.12
CA ILE A 577 -24.14 4.78 -3.19
C ILE A 577 -24.62 6.01 -3.95
N MET A 578 -24.07 6.29 -5.15
CA MET A 578 -24.52 7.38 -6.01
C MET A 578 -25.97 7.18 -6.46
N TYR A 579 -26.32 5.96 -6.92
CA TYR A 579 -27.72 5.63 -7.27
C TYR A 579 -28.67 5.88 -6.10
N LEU A 580 -28.37 5.37 -4.90
CA LEU A 580 -29.19 5.57 -3.70
C LEU A 580 -29.36 7.06 -3.39
N THR A 581 -28.28 7.82 -3.48
CA THR A 581 -28.28 9.26 -3.22
C THR A 581 -29.17 10.01 -4.21
N PHE A 582 -29.01 9.75 -5.51
CA PHE A 582 -29.79 10.43 -6.54
C PHE A 582 -31.24 9.99 -6.53
N ALA A 583 -31.55 8.73 -6.28
CA ALA A 583 -32.92 8.26 -6.10
C ALA A 583 -33.59 8.97 -4.93
N LEU A 584 -32.95 9.10 -3.78
CA LEU A 584 -33.47 9.82 -2.61
C LEU A 584 -33.62 11.34 -2.83
N LEU A 585 -32.87 11.91 -3.77
CA LEU A 585 -33.01 13.32 -4.16
C LEU A 585 -34.11 13.55 -5.22
N SER A 586 -34.58 12.50 -5.89
CA SER A 586 -35.64 12.59 -6.89
C SER A 586 -37.04 12.76 -6.23
N ALA A 587 -37.93 13.50 -6.85
CA ALA A 587 -39.24 13.79 -6.30
C ALA A 587 -40.06 12.53 -5.97
N ASP A 588 -39.94 11.47 -6.78
CA ASP A 588 -40.72 10.25 -6.64
C ASP A 588 -40.25 9.35 -5.47
N ASN A 589 -39.00 9.53 -4.97
CA ASN A 589 -38.39 8.65 -3.98
C ASN A 589 -37.89 9.35 -2.72
N GLN A 590 -38.17 10.63 -2.49
CA GLN A 590 -37.67 11.43 -1.37
C GLN A 590 -37.86 10.78 0.02
N ASN A 591 -38.97 10.03 0.19
CA ASN A 591 -39.33 9.38 1.44
C ASN A 591 -39.21 7.85 1.38
N ASN A 592 -38.38 7.32 0.48
CA ASN A 592 -38.22 5.88 0.36
C ASN A 592 -37.30 5.34 1.50
N GLU A 593 -37.96 4.89 2.58
CA GLU A 593 -37.28 4.38 3.78
C GLU A 593 -36.33 3.21 3.46
N SER A 594 -36.67 2.35 2.48
CA SER A 594 -35.84 1.19 2.10
C SER A 594 -34.53 1.62 1.46
N LEU A 595 -34.55 2.59 0.53
CA LEU A 595 -33.34 3.11 -0.10
C LEU A 595 -32.45 3.83 0.92
N TYR A 596 -33.07 4.61 1.82
CA TYR A 596 -32.32 5.29 2.88
C TYR A 596 -31.72 4.31 3.89
N ALA A 597 -32.46 3.28 4.30
CA ALA A 597 -31.95 2.24 5.19
C ALA A 597 -30.73 1.50 4.59
N GLU A 598 -30.76 1.21 3.27
CA GLU A 598 -29.61 0.63 2.58
C GLU A 598 -28.39 1.58 2.61
N LEU A 599 -28.58 2.87 2.33
CA LEU A 599 -27.50 3.87 2.37
C LEU A 599 -26.89 3.97 3.77
N VAL A 600 -27.74 4.01 4.82
CA VAL A 600 -27.28 4.03 6.22
C VAL A 600 -26.57 2.75 6.59
N ALA A 601 -27.02 1.58 6.13
CA ALA A 601 -26.34 0.30 6.39
C ALA A 601 -24.88 0.30 5.93
N TYR A 602 -24.56 0.93 4.78
CA TYR A 602 -23.19 1.05 4.28
C TYR A 602 -22.30 1.93 5.17
N THR A 603 -22.84 2.72 6.10
CA THR A 603 -22.03 3.50 7.05
C THR A 603 -21.48 2.65 8.21
N ALA A 604 -22.02 1.43 8.41
CA ALA A 604 -21.75 0.58 9.58
C ALA A 604 -20.31 0.02 9.62
N PRO A 605 -19.78 -0.29 10.82
CA PRO A 605 -18.43 -0.85 11.00
C PRO A 605 -18.17 -2.23 10.38
N THR A 606 -19.19 -2.87 9.83
CA THR A 606 -19.10 -4.14 9.07
C THR A 606 -18.57 -3.97 7.66
N PHE A 607 -18.49 -2.73 7.16
CA PHE A 607 -17.94 -2.40 5.85
C PHE A 607 -16.55 -1.77 5.96
N GLU A 608 -15.77 -1.90 4.91
CA GLU A 608 -14.46 -1.24 4.81
C GLU A 608 -14.57 0.29 4.84
N SER A 609 -13.51 0.92 5.28
CA SER A 609 -13.42 2.38 5.45
C SER A 609 -13.76 3.16 4.18
N SER A 610 -13.44 2.66 2.98
CA SER A 610 -13.77 3.30 1.70
C SER A 610 -15.27 3.37 1.45
N VAL A 611 -15.99 2.26 1.63
CA VAL A 611 -17.47 2.19 1.53
C VAL A 611 -18.10 3.12 2.56
N ARG A 612 -17.65 3.04 3.82
CA ARG A 612 -18.16 3.84 4.93
C ARG A 612 -17.98 5.33 4.71
N GLN A 613 -16.80 5.76 4.24
CA GLN A 613 -16.50 7.16 3.98
C GLN A 613 -17.45 7.73 2.92
N ASN A 614 -17.66 6.98 1.83
CA ASN A 614 -18.57 7.34 0.76
C ASN A 614 -20.02 7.40 1.26
N ALA A 615 -20.49 6.36 1.95
CA ALA A 615 -21.85 6.30 2.48
C ALA A 615 -22.14 7.38 3.53
N ILE A 616 -21.24 7.62 4.49
CA ILE A 616 -21.39 8.68 5.51
C ILE A 616 -21.52 10.05 4.84
N THR A 617 -20.69 10.33 3.83
CA THR A 617 -20.71 11.60 3.11
C THR A 617 -22.07 11.84 2.46
N ASN A 618 -22.59 10.82 1.77
CA ASN A 618 -23.84 10.90 1.04
C ASN A 618 -25.07 10.85 1.98
N ALA A 619 -25.07 10.00 3.00
CA ALA A 619 -26.17 9.95 3.99
C ALA A 619 -26.34 11.27 4.74
N LEU A 620 -25.24 11.94 5.12
CA LEU A 620 -25.28 13.26 5.76
C LEU A 620 -25.75 14.37 4.80
N SER A 621 -25.71 14.18 3.48
CA SER A 621 -26.29 15.13 2.53
C SER A 621 -27.81 14.98 2.43
N ILE A 622 -28.35 13.78 2.67
CA ILE A 622 -29.78 13.47 2.66
C ILE A 622 -30.40 13.80 4.02
N ASN A 623 -29.87 13.23 5.10
CA ASN A 623 -30.34 13.49 6.45
C ASN A 623 -29.16 13.85 7.37
N PRO A 624 -28.86 15.14 7.51
CA PRO A 624 -27.68 15.60 8.25
C PRO A 624 -27.70 15.31 9.76
N LYS A 625 -28.89 15.00 10.32
CA LYS A 625 -29.08 14.77 11.77
C LYS A 625 -29.33 13.31 12.14
N ASP A 626 -29.20 12.39 11.22
CA ASP A 626 -29.42 10.96 11.50
C ASP A 626 -28.48 10.44 12.57
N SER A 627 -29.05 9.95 13.68
CA SER A 627 -28.28 9.52 14.85
C SER A 627 -27.44 8.26 14.60
N ALA A 628 -27.87 7.35 13.69
CA ALA A 628 -27.10 6.16 13.34
C ALA A 628 -25.87 6.54 12.51
N VAL A 629 -26.04 7.45 11.53
CA VAL A 629 -24.94 7.98 10.72
C VAL A 629 -23.93 8.75 11.59
N LEU A 630 -24.43 9.57 12.54
CA LEU A 630 -23.57 10.30 13.48
C LEU A 630 -22.79 9.37 14.39
N ARG A 631 -23.39 8.28 14.92
CA ARG A 631 -22.67 7.24 15.67
C ARG A 631 -21.58 6.59 14.83
N ASN A 632 -21.88 6.20 13.60
CA ASN A 632 -20.93 5.59 12.69
C ASN A 632 -19.80 6.55 12.27
N LEU A 633 -20.09 7.86 12.19
CA LEU A 633 -19.08 8.90 11.99
C LEU A 633 -18.14 9.03 13.21
N VAL A 634 -18.69 8.95 14.45
CA VAL A 634 -17.84 8.93 15.66
C VAL A 634 -16.98 7.68 15.70
N ASN A 635 -17.53 6.51 15.37
CA ASN A 635 -16.75 5.27 15.25
C ASN A 635 -15.58 5.41 14.26
N ALA A 636 -15.77 6.10 13.14
CA ALA A 636 -14.69 6.36 12.18
C ALA A 636 -13.50 7.09 12.83
N THR A 637 -13.71 7.94 13.85
CA THR A 637 -12.64 8.74 14.48
C THR A 637 -11.60 7.91 15.25
N VAL A 638 -11.96 6.71 15.65
CA VAL A 638 -11.10 5.76 16.40
C VAL A 638 -10.61 4.60 15.53
N HIS A 639 -10.86 4.64 14.24
CA HIS A 639 -10.45 3.61 13.30
C HIS A 639 -8.92 3.57 13.15
N HIS A 640 -8.36 2.37 12.97
CA HIS A 640 -6.90 2.17 12.85
C HIS A 640 -6.31 2.78 11.56
N LYS A 641 -7.09 2.85 10.47
CA LYS A 641 -6.67 3.50 9.22
C LYS A 641 -6.71 5.01 9.40
N TRP A 642 -5.55 5.64 9.49
CA TRP A 642 -5.42 7.04 9.91
C TRP A 642 -6.14 8.03 8.96
N GLN A 643 -6.19 7.72 7.65
CA GLN A 643 -6.91 8.55 6.68
C GLN A 643 -8.40 8.62 7.03
N PHE A 644 -9.01 7.46 7.33
CA PHE A 644 -10.41 7.38 7.67
C PHE A 644 -10.71 7.98 9.05
N SER A 645 -9.84 7.77 10.02
CA SER A 645 -10.01 8.42 11.33
C SER A 645 -9.83 9.93 11.26
N LYS A 646 -8.95 10.42 10.36
CA LYS A 646 -8.82 11.85 10.07
C LYS A 646 -10.10 12.39 9.41
N PHE A 647 -10.63 11.71 8.40
CA PHE A 647 -11.92 12.06 7.77
C PHE A 647 -13.03 12.22 8.83
N GLY A 648 -13.19 11.25 9.72
CA GLY A 648 -14.19 11.29 10.80
C GLY A 648 -14.03 12.53 11.69
N ARG A 649 -12.82 12.78 12.18
CA ARG A 649 -12.53 13.96 13.02
C ARG A 649 -12.79 15.28 12.30
N ASP A 650 -12.34 15.41 11.06
CA ASP A 650 -12.51 16.65 10.29
C ASP A 650 -13.98 16.90 9.98
N LYS A 651 -14.73 15.84 9.67
CA LYS A 651 -16.18 15.95 9.42
C LYS A 651 -16.96 16.37 10.67
N ILE A 652 -16.62 15.81 11.84
CA ILE A 652 -17.21 16.23 13.12
C ILE A 652 -16.89 17.70 13.40
N ARG A 653 -15.65 18.15 13.22
CA ARG A 653 -15.28 19.57 13.37
C ARG A 653 -16.09 20.49 12.44
N GLN A 654 -16.34 20.06 11.19
CA GLN A 654 -17.18 20.81 10.27
C GLN A 654 -18.63 20.91 10.75
N LEU A 655 -19.18 19.81 11.28
CA LEU A 655 -20.55 19.77 11.80
C LEU A 655 -20.68 20.61 13.07
N LEU A 656 -19.73 20.56 13.98
CA LEU A 656 -19.72 21.36 15.22
C LEU A 656 -19.75 22.87 15.00
N LYS A 657 -19.37 23.37 13.82
CA LYS A 657 -19.55 24.77 13.43
C LYS A 657 -20.99 25.18 13.15
N LYS A 658 -21.90 24.21 13.05
CA LYS A 658 -23.32 24.43 12.79
C LYS A 658 -24.10 24.33 14.11
N GLU A 659 -25.10 25.19 14.25
CA GLU A 659 -25.96 25.23 15.43
C GLU A 659 -26.68 23.89 15.69
N GLY A 660 -26.78 23.49 16.95
CA GLY A 660 -27.46 22.29 17.43
C GLY A 660 -26.69 20.97 17.28
N TYR A 661 -25.52 20.94 16.58
CA TYR A 661 -24.76 19.69 16.44
C TYR A 661 -24.02 19.27 17.73
N ALA A 662 -23.63 20.22 18.56
CA ALA A 662 -23.01 19.90 19.84
C ALA A 662 -23.97 19.07 20.73
N ASP A 663 -25.24 19.48 20.80
CA ASP A 663 -26.28 18.78 21.56
C ASP A 663 -26.59 17.41 20.96
N LEU A 664 -26.64 17.29 19.63
CA LEU A 664 -26.81 16.01 18.94
C LEU A 664 -25.66 15.05 19.24
N PHE A 665 -24.41 15.49 19.21
CA PHE A 665 -23.28 14.65 19.56
C PHE A 665 -23.26 14.29 21.05
N GLN A 666 -23.71 15.19 21.94
CA GLN A 666 -23.87 14.86 23.36
C GLN A 666 -24.96 13.81 23.57
N SER A 667 -26.07 13.87 22.84
CA SER A 667 -27.20 12.93 23.00
C SER A 667 -26.84 11.49 22.64
N ILE A 668 -25.85 11.25 21.76
CA ILE A 668 -25.43 9.91 21.36
C ILE A 668 -24.33 9.31 22.26
N LEU A 669 -23.70 10.08 23.16
CA LEU A 669 -22.64 9.61 24.04
C LEU A 669 -22.96 8.30 24.78
N PRO A 670 -24.17 8.08 25.34
CA PRO A 670 -24.48 6.84 26.06
C PRO A 670 -24.44 5.57 25.20
N SER A 671 -24.49 5.71 23.87
CA SER A 671 -24.49 4.60 22.93
C SER A 671 -23.08 4.25 22.37
N LEU A 672 -22.05 4.99 22.78
CA LEU A 672 -20.68 4.88 22.26
C LEU A 672 -19.80 4.02 23.15
N SER A 673 -18.77 3.40 22.56
CA SER A 673 -17.70 2.73 23.32
C SER A 673 -16.83 3.75 24.07
N GLU A 674 -16.09 3.29 25.09
CA GLU A 674 -15.21 4.14 25.88
C GLU A 674 -14.23 4.96 25.03
N SER A 675 -13.59 4.33 24.05
CA SER A 675 -12.65 5.01 23.13
C SER A 675 -13.32 6.08 22.26
N GLU A 676 -14.55 5.83 21.81
CA GLU A 676 -15.34 6.77 21.04
C GLU A 676 -15.79 7.96 21.90
N VAL A 677 -16.22 7.71 23.13
CA VAL A 677 -16.56 8.76 24.10
C VAL A 677 -15.37 9.67 24.36
N ILE A 678 -14.20 9.11 24.68
CA ILE A 678 -12.97 9.89 24.93
C ILE A 678 -12.65 10.77 23.70
N GLN A 679 -12.69 10.19 22.51
CA GLN A 679 -12.37 10.93 21.28
C GLN A 679 -13.40 12.01 20.95
N LEU A 680 -14.69 11.73 21.12
CA LEU A 680 -15.75 12.71 20.87
C LEU A 680 -15.71 13.86 21.90
N GLN A 681 -15.53 13.57 23.19
CA GLN A 681 -15.38 14.61 24.22
C GLN A 681 -14.19 15.53 23.94
N LYS A 682 -13.06 14.96 23.45
CA LYS A 682 -11.93 15.75 23.01
C LYS A 682 -12.31 16.71 21.88
N LEU A 683 -13.04 16.25 20.87
CA LEU A 683 -13.49 17.09 19.75
C LEU A 683 -14.50 18.16 20.19
N LEU A 684 -15.40 17.84 21.12
CA LEU A 684 -16.35 18.80 21.71
C LEU A 684 -15.65 19.87 22.55
N SER A 685 -14.51 19.56 23.16
CA SER A 685 -13.71 20.50 23.98
C SER A 685 -12.75 21.37 23.17
N GLU A 686 -12.52 21.06 21.89
CA GLU A 686 -11.70 21.92 21.01
C GLU A 686 -12.42 23.26 20.88
N LYS A 687 -11.74 24.36 21.20
CA LYS A 687 -12.28 25.72 20.96
C LYS A 687 -12.48 25.91 19.46
N ALA A 688 -13.68 26.34 19.09
CA ALA A 688 -14.04 26.67 17.71
C ALA A 688 -13.13 27.73 17.09
#